data_abb213d1454aa41b49c06f094bd2bac9
#
_entry.id   abb213d1454aa41b49c06f094bd2bac9
#
_cell.length_a   1.000
_cell.length_b   1.000
_cell.length_c   1.000
_cell.angle_alpha   90.00
_cell.angle_beta   90.00
_cell.angle_gamma   90.00
#
_symmetry.space_group_name_H-M   'P 1'
#
loop_
_entity.id
_entity.type
_entity.pdbx_description
1 polymer ?
#
loop_
_entity_poly.entity_id
_entity_poly.type
_entity_poly.pdbx_seq_one_letter_code
_entity_poly.pdbx_strand_id
1 'polypeptide(L)'
;MFKWANLFGKNEIERDILSPNGRVKCHFELKSGRAYYSVSKNDKPIIKHSSLGFLICGEEPLCNNFKLIREQKRKHAETIEMPWGESKFVNNNYSESTFYLSEKKNDKRILTIKFRVFDNAVAFRYEIPPQPKFSQITIKDELTEFNIEPNSTAWKIPAYQPDRYEYSYEKVLVHELKKSVHTPLTIKTTNGYYISLHEAALYNYGSATIKLNDNNVLKTDITPLSDGTKAHIRLPFNTPWRLVMIADSPLELTENRTMYALNEPPKGDFSWVKTLKFIGIWWAMYVGEWTWAPGERHGATTEHAKQYIDSATRLGITGLLIEGWNEGWEGDWLENGIHNSFIKSADGFELEEVARYADQHDIELVGHHETVGFIDNYERQLDEAYDYYAKNHIHYIKTGYAGSMMLINGRREFHHSQLGVNHYQKTVELAAQKKICLDIHEPIKGTGIERTWPNLLSREGARGQEYEGGALSPSHACFLPYTRLLSGGMDYTPGILDLENSVKRMSTTLARQLAYFITIYSGMTMVADRPFIYEERFPEEFEFIKAVPTNFEKTIPLAGEIGEYFVVARKDRDSNDWYIGGVTDETARRIHIGLDFLENGAYESTIYTDSNNAHYRDNQFGIMKQRKRVGKNDNLDLYMAPGGGFAVRLKQIQ
;
A
#
# COMPACT_ATOMS: atom_id res chain seq x y z
N MET A 1 -58.88 38.63 -11.88
CA MET A 1 -58.32 37.29 -11.62
C MET A 1 -56.82 37.36 -11.82
N PHE A 2 -56.06 37.74 -10.77
CA PHE A 2 -54.62 37.84 -10.83
C PHE A 2 -54.06 36.45 -10.56
N LYS A 3 -53.29 35.88 -11.52
CA LYS A 3 -52.50 34.68 -11.36
C LYS A 3 -51.31 35.02 -10.48
N TRP A 4 -51.28 34.47 -9.28
CA TRP A 4 -50.08 34.39 -8.46
C TRP A 4 -49.15 33.36 -9.11
N ALA A 5 -48.16 33.82 -9.85
CA ALA A 5 -47.07 32.98 -10.32
C ALA A 5 -46.16 32.65 -9.14
N ASN A 6 -45.86 31.40 -8.97
CA ASN A 6 -44.95 30.81 -7.96
C ASN A 6 -43.64 31.59 -7.86
N LEU A 7 -43.44 32.34 -6.78
CA LEU A 7 -42.17 32.96 -6.38
C LEU A 7 -41.50 32.12 -5.27
N PHE A 8 -41.32 30.86 -5.53
CA PHE A 8 -40.31 30.07 -4.80
C PHE A 8 -39.25 29.68 -5.83
N GLY A 9 -38.26 30.57 -5.99
CA GLY A 9 -37.04 30.24 -6.72
C GLY A 9 -36.37 29.02 -6.09
N LYS A 10 -36.34 27.90 -6.80
CA LYS A 10 -35.59 26.72 -6.45
C LYS A 10 -34.11 27.12 -6.38
N ASN A 11 -33.55 27.24 -5.18
CA ASN A 11 -32.10 27.34 -4.93
C ASN A 11 -31.46 25.97 -5.17
N GLU A 12 -31.76 25.32 -6.27
CA GLU A 12 -31.17 24.07 -6.70
C GLU A 12 -30.08 24.39 -7.71
N ILE A 13 -28.87 23.88 -7.46
CA ILE A 13 -27.72 24.06 -8.34
C ILE A 13 -27.22 22.69 -8.72
N GLU A 14 -27.13 22.44 -10.00
CA GLU A 14 -26.60 21.21 -10.58
C GLU A 14 -25.39 21.54 -11.45
N ARG A 15 -24.32 20.77 -11.36
CA ARG A 15 -23.10 20.96 -12.14
C ARG A 15 -22.49 19.63 -12.53
N ASP A 16 -22.24 19.44 -13.81
CA ASP A 16 -21.49 18.31 -14.34
C ASP A 16 -20.01 18.67 -14.49
N ILE A 17 -19.16 17.77 -14.04
CA ILE A 17 -17.71 17.80 -14.20
C ILE A 17 -17.33 16.55 -14.98
N LEU A 18 -16.87 16.76 -16.22
CA LEU A 18 -16.49 15.67 -17.12
C LEU A 18 -14.99 15.42 -17.06
N SER A 19 -14.58 14.16 -17.12
CA SER A 19 -13.18 13.78 -17.32
C SER A 19 -12.61 14.38 -18.62
N PRO A 20 -11.29 14.42 -18.82
CA PRO A 20 -10.68 14.90 -20.05
C PRO A 20 -11.23 14.22 -21.32
N ASN A 21 -11.42 12.90 -21.28
CA ASN A 21 -12.01 12.12 -22.38
C ASN A 21 -13.56 12.13 -22.44
N GLY A 22 -14.21 12.78 -21.47
CA GLY A 22 -15.67 12.90 -21.40
C GLY A 22 -16.43 11.66 -20.93
N ARG A 23 -15.76 10.53 -20.64
CA ARG A 23 -16.42 9.25 -20.32
C ARG A 23 -16.84 9.12 -18.86
N VAL A 24 -16.11 9.75 -17.93
CA VAL A 24 -16.43 9.80 -16.49
C VAL A 24 -17.05 11.15 -16.18
N LYS A 25 -18.18 11.13 -15.49
CA LYS A 25 -18.92 12.30 -15.06
C LYS A 25 -19.15 12.29 -13.56
N CYS A 26 -18.75 13.35 -12.89
CA CYS A 26 -19.16 13.66 -11.53
C CYS A 26 -20.22 14.78 -11.58
N HIS A 27 -21.39 14.48 -11.04
CA HIS A 27 -22.50 15.45 -10.94
C HIS A 27 -22.57 15.97 -9.50
N PHE A 28 -22.41 17.26 -9.32
CA PHE A 28 -22.60 17.94 -8.04
C PHE A 28 -23.98 18.58 -7.98
N GLU A 29 -24.69 18.39 -6.87
CA GLU A 29 -26.00 18.98 -6.62
C GLU A 29 -26.01 19.71 -5.26
N LEU A 30 -26.50 20.94 -5.23
CA LEU A 30 -26.87 21.63 -4.01
C LEU A 30 -28.39 21.76 -3.98
N LYS A 31 -29.05 20.92 -3.17
CA LYS A 31 -30.50 20.81 -3.07
C LYS A 31 -30.98 21.11 -1.66
N SER A 32 -31.92 22.02 -1.53
CA SER A 32 -32.45 22.46 -0.22
C SER A 32 -31.35 22.81 0.79
N GLY A 33 -30.21 23.34 0.31
CA GLY A 33 -29.07 23.72 1.14
C GLY A 33 -28.19 22.57 1.58
N ARG A 34 -28.34 21.36 1.02
CA ARG A 34 -27.46 20.20 1.24
C ARG A 34 -26.67 19.89 -0.02
N ALA A 35 -25.40 19.54 0.17
CA ALA A 35 -24.51 19.16 -0.93
C ALA A 35 -24.56 17.64 -1.15
N TYR A 36 -24.67 17.26 -2.41
CA TYR A 36 -24.69 15.86 -2.87
C TYR A 36 -23.80 15.72 -4.09
N TYR A 37 -23.44 14.46 -4.39
CA TYR A 37 -22.77 14.11 -5.63
C TYR A 37 -23.24 12.75 -6.16
N SER A 38 -23.01 12.50 -7.43
CA SER A 38 -23.09 11.20 -8.04
C SER A 38 -22.00 11.02 -9.09
N VAL A 39 -21.70 9.76 -9.44
CA VAL A 39 -20.66 9.42 -10.42
C VAL A 39 -21.23 8.44 -11.44
N SER A 40 -20.96 8.70 -12.72
CA SER A 40 -21.28 7.78 -13.82
C SER A 40 -20.10 7.63 -14.78
N LYS A 41 -20.04 6.50 -15.50
CA LYS A 41 -19.13 6.26 -16.63
C LYS A 41 -19.94 5.79 -17.82
N ASN A 42 -19.78 6.45 -18.99
CA ASN A 42 -20.58 6.18 -20.20
C ASN A 42 -22.10 6.20 -19.88
N ASP A 43 -22.55 7.19 -19.11
CA ASP A 43 -23.91 7.40 -18.60
C ASP A 43 -24.48 6.29 -17.70
N LYS A 44 -23.72 5.24 -17.39
CA LYS A 44 -24.10 4.22 -16.42
C LYS A 44 -23.72 4.65 -15.00
N PRO A 45 -24.62 4.60 -14.02
CA PRO A 45 -24.34 5.03 -12.66
C PRO A 45 -23.35 4.09 -11.97
N ILE A 46 -22.36 4.68 -11.29
CA ILE A 46 -21.38 4.00 -10.44
C ILE A 46 -21.69 4.31 -8.97
N ILE A 47 -21.79 5.60 -8.64
CA ILE A 47 -22.22 6.10 -7.35
C ILE A 47 -23.48 6.91 -7.59
N LYS A 48 -24.56 6.52 -6.95
CA LYS A 48 -25.83 7.24 -6.99
C LYS A 48 -25.78 8.46 -6.08
N HIS A 49 -26.87 9.19 -5.98
CA HIS A 49 -27.00 10.36 -5.14
C HIS A 49 -26.51 10.10 -3.72
N SER A 50 -25.46 10.81 -3.30
CA SER A 50 -24.69 10.60 -2.07
C SER A 50 -24.46 11.93 -1.34
N SER A 51 -24.64 11.95 -0.03
CA SER A 51 -24.53 13.16 0.78
C SER A 51 -23.09 13.49 1.17
N LEU A 52 -22.84 14.77 1.48
CA LEU A 52 -21.56 15.33 1.88
C LEU A 52 -21.71 16.20 3.13
N GLY A 53 -20.67 16.28 3.97
CA GLY A 53 -20.64 17.17 5.13
C GLY A 53 -20.02 16.57 6.39
N PHE A 54 -20.19 17.26 7.52
CA PHE A 54 -19.60 16.90 8.80
C PHE A 54 -20.57 17.08 9.96
N LEU A 55 -20.38 16.24 11.01
CA LEU A 55 -20.78 16.54 12.36
C LEU A 55 -19.55 17.07 13.13
N ILE A 56 -19.76 18.21 13.82
CA ILE A 56 -18.71 18.88 14.61
C ILE A 56 -19.11 18.81 16.08
N CYS A 57 -18.19 18.48 16.97
CA CYS A 57 -18.46 18.45 18.40
C CYS A 57 -18.79 19.83 18.94
N GLY A 58 -19.89 19.94 19.71
CA GLY A 58 -20.31 21.20 20.32
C GLY A 58 -20.88 22.25 19.33
N GLU A 59 -21.05 21.89 18.06
CA GLU A 59 -21.54 22.79 17.01
C GLU A 59 -22.71 22.15 16.24
N GLU A 60 -23.50 22.99 15.57
CA GLU A 60 -24.48 22.51 14.59
C GLU A 60 -23.81 21.76 13.44
N PRO A 61 -24.47 20.72 12.86
CA PRO A 61 -23.91 20.00 11.71
C PRO A 61 -23.50 20.93 10.56
N LEU A 62 -22.33 20.70 9.98
CA LEU A 62 -21.84 21.43 8.80
C LEU A 62 -22.20 20.64 7.52
N CYS A 63 -23.48 20.47 7.25
CA CYS A 63 -24.00 19.67 6.14
C CYS A 63 -25.28 20.23 5.50
N ASN A 64 -25.82 21.34 6.03
CA ASN A 64 -27.08 21.91 5.56
C ASN A 64 -27.06 23.44 5.54
N ASN A 65 -28.18 24.05 5.11
CA ASN A 65 -28.32 25.51 5.00
C ASN A 65 -27.31 26.20 4.08
N PHE A 66 -26.62 25.47 3.23
CA PHE A 66 -25.65 26.04 2.31
C PHE A 66 -26.29 26.84 1.19
N LYS A 67 -25.55 27.84 0.72
CA LYS A 67 -25.70 28.51 -0.56
C LYS A 67 -24.35 28.46 -1.27
N LEU A 68 -24.34 28.35 -2.58
CA LEU A 68 -23.14 28.48 -3.40
C LEU A 68 -22.76 29.95 -3.45
N ILE A 69 -21.52 30.28 -3.06
CA ILE A 69 -20.97 31.64 -3.17
C ILE A 69 -20.25 31.79 -4.50
N ARG A 70 -19.44 30.82 -4.86
CA ARG A 70 -18.58 30.82 -6.04
C ARG A 70 -18.30 29.39 -6.51
N GLU A 71 -18.15 29.23 -7.81
CA GLU A 71 -17.57 28.06 -8.45
C GLU A 71 -16.27 28.46 -9.16
N GLN A 72 -15.25 27.61 -9.07
CA GLN A 72 -14.02 27.78 -9.82
C GLN A 72 -13.73 26.49 -10.59
N LYS A 73 -13.44 26.62 -11.89
CA LYS A 73 -13.11 25.49 -12.77
C LYS A 73 -11.66 25.57 -13.22
N ARG A 74 -11.03 24.40 -13.35
CA ARG A 74 -9.67 24.24 -13.86
C ARG A 74 -9.56 22.95 -14.67
N LYS A 75 -8.72 22.95 -15.70
CA LYS A 75 -8.22 21.74 -16.34
C LYS A 75 -6.72 21.64 -16.08
N HIS A 76 -6.25 20.43 -15.89
CA HIS A 76 -4.84 20.16 -15.66
C HIS A 76 -4.39 18.99 -16.51
N ALA A 77 -3.18 19.07 -17.05
CA ALA A 77 -2.55 18.02 -17.83
C ALA A 77 -1.05 18.02 -17.54
N GLU A 78 -0.56 16.93 -16.97
CA GLU A 78 0.81 16.75 -16.55
C GLU A 78 1.15 15.25 -16.62
N THR A 79 2.38 14.93 -16.94
CA THR A 79 2.97 13.61 -16.70
C THR A 79 3.96 13.74 -15.55
N ILE A 80 3.69 13.06 -14.45
CA ILE A 80 4.56 13.02 -13.28
C ILE A 80 5.61 11.94 -13.51
N GLU A 81 6.88 12.28 -13.36
CA GLU A 81 7.95 11.30 -13.25
C GLU A 81 8.17 10.93 -11.78
N MET A 82 7.99 9.63 -11.47
CA MET A 82 8.25 9.09 -10.14
C MET A 82 9.75 8.77 -10.00
N PRO A 83 10.39 9.09 -8.85
CA PRO A 83 11.81 8.84 -8.66
C PRO A 83 12.14 7.34 -8.68
N TRP A 84 11.23 6.52 -8.23
CA TRP A 84 11.26 5.05 -8.27
C TRP A 84 9.81 4.54 -8.27
N GLY A 85 9.62 3.24 -8.50
CA GLY A 85 8.30 2.63 -8.42
C GLY A 85 8.09 1.50 -9.42
N GLU A 86 6.87 1.04 -9.51
CA GLU A 86 6.45 0.05 -10.50
C GLU A 86 6.14 0.65 -11.88
N SER A 87 6.15 1.99 -11.97
CA SER A 87 5.98 2.74 -13.21
C SER A 87 6.70 4.08 -13.09
N LYS A 88 7.48 4.41 -14.11
CA LYS A 88 8.23 5.68 -14.17
C LYS A 88 7.32 6.88 -14.29
N PHE A 89 6.22 6.75 -15.04
CA PHE A 89 5.33 7.87 -15.34
C PHE A 89 3.93 7.65 -14.81
N VAL A 90 3.36 8.71 -14.25
CA VAL A 90 1.98 8.77 -13.77
C VAL A 90 1.25 9.89 -14.49
N ASN A 91 0.12 9.55 -15.10
CA ASN A 91 -0.75 10.53 -15.75
C ASN A 91 -1.55 11.34 -14.71
N ASN A 92 -1.43 12.67 -14.76
CA ASN A 92 -2.11 13.61 -13.88
C ASN A 92 -3.01 14.56 -14.68
N ASN A 93 -3.92 14.00 -15.48
CA ASN A 93 -4.85 14.76 -16.31
C ASN A 93 -6.24 14.74 -15.72
N TYR A 94 -6.80 15.90 -15.40
CA TYR A 94 -8.12 16.00 -14.79
C TYR A 94 -8.85 17.30 -15.13
N SER A 95 -10.18 17.28 -14.96
CA SER A 95 -11.00 18.46 -14.81
C SER A 95 -11.31 18.67 -13.33
N GLU A 96 -11.17 19.91 -12.85
CA GLU A 96 -11.43 20.29 -11.46
C GLU A 96 -12.57 21.30 -11.37
N SER A 97 -13.49 21.09 -10.41
CA SER A 97 -14.42 22.13 -9.95
C SER A 97 -14.34 22.27 -8.45
N THR A 98 -14.25 23.52 -7.99
CA THR A 98 -14.22 23.89 -6.58
C THR A 98 -15.46 24.70 -6.25
N PHE A 99 -16.28 24.22 -5.32
CA PHE A 99 -17.52 24.83 -4.85
C PHE A 99 -17.31 25.47 -3.50
N TYR A 100 -17.43 26.78 -3.43
CA TYR A 100 -17.36 27.55 -2.19
C TYR A 100 -18.77 27.72 -1.64
N LEU A 101 -19.06 27.06 -0.52
CA LEU A 101 -20.35 27.02 0.13
C LEU A 101 -20.33 27.86 1.41
N SER A 102 -21.38 28.64 1.67
CA SER A 102 -21.58 29.34 2.94
C SER A 102 -22.95 29.02 3.50
N GLU A 103 -23.03 28.80 4.80
CA GLU A 103 -24.32 28.69 5.47
C GLU A 103 -25.08 30.01 5.42
N LYS A 104 -26.42 29.93 5.32
CA LYS A 104 -27.33 31.09 5.40
C LYS A 104 -27.54 31.59 6.82
N LYS A 105 -27.28 30.70 7.81
CA LYS A 105 -27.38 30.91 9.26
C LYS A 105 -26.05 30.56 9.91
N ASN A 106 -25.99 30.50 11.24
CA ASN A 106 -24.84 30.03 12.01
C ASN A 106 -23.53 30.74 11.63
N ASP A 107 -23.52 32.10 11.71
CA ASP A 107 -22.33 32.93 11.46
C ASP A 107 -21.71 32.78 10.06
N LYS A 108 -22.48 32.23 9.12
CA LYS A 108 -22.05 32.04 7.73
C LYS A 108 -20.79 31.17 7.59
N ARG A 109 -20.72 30.06 8.35
CA ARG A 109 -19.61 29.10 8.24
C ARG A 109 -19.41 28.70 6.77
N ILE A 110 -18.14 28.47 6.41
CA ILE A 110 -17.73 28.20 5.04
C ILE A 110 -17.21 26.78 4.94
N LEU A 111 -17.64 26.08 3.90
CA LEU A 111 -17.12 24.77 3.50
C LEU A 111 -16.80 24.81 2.00
N THR A 112 -15.60 24.44 1.63
CA THR A 112 -15.23 24.28 0.23
C THR A 112 -15.17 22.80 -0.10
N ILE A 113 -15.76 22.41 -1.25
CA ILE A 113 -15.68 21.05 -1.77
C ILE A 113 -15.00 21.10 -3.13
N LYS A 114 -13.91 20.40 -3.25
CA LYS A 114 -13.09 20.34 -4.47
C LYS A 114 -13.17 18.97 -5.09
N PHE A 115 -13.59 18.87 -6.34
CA PHE A 115 -13.62 17.63 -7.13
C PHE A 115 -12.56 17.66 -8.21
N ARG A 116 -11.88 16.52 -8.41
CA ARG A 116 -11.04 16.22 -9.58
C ARG A 116 -11.59 14.99 -10.26
N VAL A 117 -11.86 15.10 -11.55
CA VAL A 117 -12.39 14.02 -12.38
C VAL A 117 -11.34 13.63 -13.41
N PHE A 118 -10.78 12.43 -13.25
CA PHE A 118 -9.81 11.79 -14.15
C PHE A 118 -10.54 10.83 -15.09
N ASP A 119 -9.86 10.34 -16.12
CA ASP A 119 -10.42 9.37 -17.06
C ASP A 119 -10.73 8.01 -16.41
N ASN A 120 -10.06 7.71 -15.29
CA ASN A 120 -10.14 6.45 -14.54
C ASN A 120 -10.40 6.63 -13.04
N ALA A 121 -10.79 7.84 -12.59
CA ALA A 121 -11.09 8.08 -11.18
C ALA A 121 -11.90 9.37 -10.96
N VAL A 122 -12.58 9.43 -9.83
CA VAL A 122 -13.11 10.67 -9.23
C VAL A 122 -12.51 10.83 -7.84
N ALA A 123 -11.95 11.99 -7.57
CA ALA A 123 -11.47 12.35 -6.24
C ALA A 123 -12.10 13.65 -5.75
N PHE A 124 -12.36 13.74 -4.46
CA PHE A 124 -12.80 14.98 -3.84
C PHE A 124 -12.28 15.12 -2.41
N ARG A 125 -12.18 16.35 -1.95
CA ARG A 125 -11.84 16.68 -0.57
C ARG A 125 -12.61 17.89 -0.09
N TYR A 126 -12.66 18.03 1.21
CA TYR A 126 -13.15 19.23 1.86
C TYR A 126 -11.98 20.15 2.21
N GLU A 127 -12.17 21.43 2.01
CA GLU A 127 -11.27 22.48 2.47
C GLU A 127 -12.07 23.38 3.42
N ILE A 128 -11.61 23.47 4.67
CA ILE A 128 -12.26 24.28 5.71
C ILE A 128 -11.38 25.50 5.95
N PRO A 129 -11.75 26.67 5.42
CA PRO A 129 -10.98 27.88 5.60
C PRO A 129 -11.08 28.39 7.05
N PRO A 130 -10.34 29.45 7.43
CA PRO A 130 -10.56 30.15 8.70
C PRO A 130 -12.02 30.51 8.87
N GLN A 131 -12.56 30.35 10.08
CA GLN A 131 -13.94 30.62 10.42
C GLN A 131 -14.03 31.87 11.32
N PRO A 132 -15.15 32.62 11.29
CA PRO A 132 -15.26 33.88 12.06
C PRO A 132 -15.12 33.68 13.59
N LYS A 133 -15.56 32.52 14.13
CA LYS A 133 -15.66 32.31 15.56
C LYS A 133 -14.68 31.31 16.14
N PHE A 134 -14.02 30.48 15.31
CA PHE A 134 -13.11 29.44 15.80
C PHE A 134 -11.93 29.18 14.88
N SER A 135 -10.78 28.96 15.49
CA SER A 135 -9.54 28.60 14.81
C SER A 135 -9.26 27.10 14.81
N GLN A 136 -10.06 26.32 15.55
CA GLN A 136 -9.96 24.87 15.63
C GLN A 136 -11.35 24.25 15.77
N ILE A 137 -11.51 23.04 15.26
CA ILE A 137 -12.73 22.24 15.35
C ILE A 137 -12.39 20.79 15.69
N THR A 138 -13.32 20.11 16.35
CA THR A 138 -13.26 18.67 16.61
C THR A 138 -14.30 17.97 15.75
N ILE A 139 -13.85 17.09 14.87
CA ILE A 139 -14.72 16.30 13.99
C ILE A 139 -15.33 15.16 14.80
N LYS A 140 -16.66 15.12 14.84
CA LYS A 140 -17.43 14.02 15.43
C LYS A 140 -17.67 12.90 14.41
N ASP A 141 -18.00 13.26 13.17
CA ASP A 141 -18.19 12.31 12.07
C ASP A 141 -18.07 13.01 10.71
N GLU A 142 -17.64 12.27 9.69
CA GLU A 142 -17.67 12.68 8.29
C GLU A 142 -18.85 11.99 7.61
N LEU A 143 -19.74 12.78 7.00
CA LEU A 143 -21.00 12.32 6.42
C LEU A 143 -20.89 11.95 4.93
N THR A 144 -19.70 11.71 4.45
CA THR A 144 -19.43 11.32 3.06
C THR A 144 -20.01 9.94 2.77
N GLU A 145 -20.98 9.88 1.86
CA GLU A 145 -21.61 8.65 1.39
C GLU A 145 -21.07 8.18 0.04
N PHE A 146 -21.21 6.87 -0.22
CA PHE A 146 -20.97 6.19 -1.49
C PHE A 146 -22.16 5.28 -1.77
N ASN A 147 -23.20 5.81 -2.38
CA ASN A 147 -24.43 5.07 -2.66
C ASN A 147 -24.25 4.15 -3.87
N ILE A 148 -23.76 2.94 -3.60
CA ILE A 148 -23.51 1.88 -4.58
C ILE A 148 -24.64 0.86 -4.53
N GLU A 149 -24.93 0.20 -5.67
CA GLU A 149 -25.95 -0.84 -5.73
C GLU A 149 -25.70 -1.94 -4.69
N PRO A 150 -26.69 -2.27 -3.85
CA PRO A 150 -26.52 -3.21 -2.72
C PRO A 150 -26.07 -4.61 -3.11
N ASN A 151 -26.41 -5.05 -4.32
CA ASN A 151 -26.05 -6.37 -4.86
C ASN A 151 -24.70 -6.37 -5.61
N SER A 152 -23.94 -5.29 -5.53
CA SER A 152 -22.56 -5.25 -6.02
C SER A 152 -21.68 -6.15 -5.14
N THR A 153 -20.66 -6.76 -5.74
CA THR A 153 -19.71 -7.63 -5.03
C THR A 153 -18.54 -6.84 -4.49
N ALA A 154 -18.19 -7.02 -3.22
CA ALA A 154 -17.05 -6.38 -2.58
C ALA A 154 -16.03 -7.41 -2.07
N TRP A 155 -14.73 -7.06 -2.11
CA TRP A 155 -13.63 -7.80 -1.50
C TRP A 155 -13.08 -6.99 -0.33
N LYS A 156 -13.21 -7.52 0.87
CA LYS A 156 -12.99 -6.79 2.13
C LYS A 156 -12.07 -7.51 3.09
N ILE A 157 -11.44 -6.73 3.96
CA ILE A 157 -10.87 -7.16 5.24
C ILE A 157 -11.53 -6.35 6.36
N PRO A 158 -11.67 -6.91 7.59
CA PRO A 158 -12.33 -6.22 8.70
C PRO A 158 -11.47 -5.06 9.20
N ALA A 159 -12.10 -3.95 9.62
CA ALA A 159 -11.43 -2.85 10.32
C ALA A 159 -11.54 -3.01 11.84
N TYR A 160 -10.70 -2.27 12.59
CA TYR A 160 -10.70 -2.20 14.06
C TYR A 160 -10.46 -3.56 14.75
N GLN A 161 -9.68 -4.43 14.12
CA GLN A 161 -9.29 -5.72 14.66
C GLN A 161 -7.82 -5.69 15.14
N PRO A 162 -7.42 -6.62 16.05
CA PRO A 162 -6.06 -6.62 16.63
C PRO A 162 -4.92 -6.68 15.61
N ASP A 163 -5.08 -7.49 14.54
CA ASP A 163 -4.04 -7.67 13.52
C ASP A 163 -4.13 -6.62 12.39
N ARG A 164 -4.82 -5.50 12.63
CA ARG A 164 -4.87 -4.31 11.75
C ARG A 164 -5.33 -4.64 10.32
N TYR A 165 -4.41 -4.72 9.34
CA TYR A 165 -4.69 -5.06 7.93
C TYR A 165 -4.40 -6.52 7.58
N GLU A 166 -3.88 -7.32 8.52
CA GLU A 166 -3.39 -8.67 8.28
C GLU A 166 -4.50 -9.72 8.40
N TYR A 167 -5.46 -9.66 7.49
CA TYR A 167 -6.58 -10.57 7.39
C TYR A 167 -6.69 -11.16 5.98
N SER A 168 -7.30 -12.35 5.88
CA SER A 168 -7.70 -12.92 4.60
C SER A 168 -8.82 -12.10 3.98
N TYR A 169 -8.76 -11.86 2.67
CA TYR A 169 -9.83 -11.19 1.96
C TYR A 169 -11.05 -12.08 1.85
N GLU A 170 -12.22 -11.47 2.04
CA GLU A 170 -13.52 -12.12 1.89
C GLU A 170 -14.33 -11.45 0.78
N LYS A 171 -14.98 -12.28 -0.06
CA LYS A 171 -15.91 -11.84 -1.09
C LYS A 171 -17.32 -11.83 -0.53
N VAL A 172 -17.98 -10.66 -0.53
CA VAL A 172 -19.32 -10.45 0.02
C VAL A 172 -20.15 -9.52 -0.88
N LEU A 173 -21.45 -9.42 -0.66
CA LEU A 173 -22.24 -8.37 -1.28
C LEU A 173 -22.18 -7.07 -0.45
N VAL A 174 -22.33 -5.91 -1.11
CA VAL A 174 -22.22 -4.60 -0.46
C VAL A 174 -23.21 -4.48 0.73
N HIS A 175 -24.43 -4.98 0.62
CA HIS A 175 -25.43 -4.94 1.71
C HIS A 175 -25.08 -5.82 2.92
N GLU A 176 -24.07 -6.68 2.80
CA GLU A 176 -23.58 -7.53 3.88
C GLU A 176 -22.46 -6.86 4.71
N LEU A 177 -21.97 -5.68 4.31
CA LEU A 177 -20.91 -4.91 4.98
C LEU A 177 -21.40 -4.25 6.27
N LYS A 178 -21.89 -5.06 7.23
CA LYS A 178 -22.48 -4.57 8.48
C LYS A 178 -21.49 -4.00 9.49
N LYS A 179 -20.20 -4.31 9.34
CA LYS A 179 -19.11 -3.78 10.17
C LYS A 179 -18.18 -2.96 9.29
N SER A 180 -17.43 -2.06 9.92
CA SER A 180 -16.42 -1.26 9.22
C SER A 180 -15.35 -2.15 8.59
N VAL A 181 -14.97 -1.83 7.37
CA VAL A 181 -13.95 -2.51 6.57
C VAL A 181 -12.87 -1.53 6.13
N HIS A 182 -11.66 -2.03 5.96
CA HIS A 182 -10.54 -1.21 5.48
C HIS A 182 -10.69 -0.83 4.01
N THR A 183 -10.02 0.24 3.64
CA THR A 183 -9.77 0.63 2.24
C THR A 183 -8.29 0.36 1.90
N PRO A 184 -7.94 0.08 0.64
CA PRO A 184 -8.79 0.08 -0.56
C PRO A 184 -9.89 -0.98 -0.51
N LEU A 185 -11.13 -0.58 -0.74
CA LEU A 185 -12.27 -1.49 -0.82
C LEU A 185 -12.65 -1.67 -2.28
N THR A 186 -12.30 -2.80 -2.85
CA THR A 186 -12.60 -3.14 -4.24
C THR A 186 -14.00 -3.68 -4.39
N ILE A 187 -14.75 -3.17 -5.39
CA ILE A 187 -16.14 -3.50 -5.64
C ILE A 187 -16.35 -3.72 -7.14
N LYS A 188 -17.00 -4.83 -7.51
CA LYS A 188 -17.57 -5.04 -8.85
C LYS A 188 -19.03 -4.62 -8.82
N THR A 189 -19.36 -3.57 -9.55
CA THR A 189 -20.73 -3.04 -9.63
C THR A 189 -21.64 -3.95 -10.42
N THR A 190 -22.95 -3.88 -10.20
CA THR A 190 -23.94 -4.70 -10.92
C THR A 190 -23.98 -4.43 -12.42
N ASN A 191 -23.51 -3.27 -12.88
CA ASN A 191 -23.40 -2.92 -14.30
C ASN A 191 -22.01 -3.22 -14.91
N GLY A 192 -21.17 -3.96 -14.18
CA GLY A 192 -19.94 -4.58 -14.69
C GLY A 192 -18.66 -3.77 -14.52
N TYR A 193 -18.70 -2.56 -13.97
CA TYR A 193 -17.50 -1.79 -13.66
C TYR A 193 -16.80 -2.29 -12.39
N TYR A 194 -15.50 -2.13 -12.34
CA TYR A 194 -14.69 -2.35 -11.15
C TYR A 194 -14.30 -1.00 -10.58
N ILE A 195 -14.50 -0.84 -9.27
CA ILE A 195 -14.11 0.37 -8.56
C ILE A 195 -13.32 0.02 -7.30
N SER A 196 -12.53 0.97 -6.81
CA SER A 196 -11.94 0.87 -5.49
C SER A 196 -12.18 2.17 -4.73
N LEU A 197 -12.79 2.07 -3.55
CA LEU A 197 -12.93 3.17 -2.62
C LEU A 197 -11.66 3.28 -1.79
N HIS A 198 -11.02 4.43 -1.85
CA HIS A 198 -9.75 4.69 -1.17
C HIS A 198 -9.62 6.15 -0.73
N GLU A 199 -8.48 6.51 -0.21
CA GLU A 199 -8.10 7.90 0.10
C GLU A 199 -6.67 8.19 -0.34
N ALA A 200 -6.33 9.46 -0.50
CA ALA A 200 -4.99 9.90 -0.85
C ALA A 200 -4.58 11.14 -0.04
N ALA A 201 -3.27 11.33 0.14
CA ALA A 201 -2.70 12.45 0.88
C ALA A 201 -3.25 12.54 2.32
N LEU A 202 -3.12 11.45 3.06
CA LEU A 202 -3.56 11.35 4.46
C LEU A 202 -2.56 12.05 5.38
N TYR A 203 -2.90 13.23 5.85
CA TYR A 203 -2.13 14.04 6.79
C TYR A 203 -3.02 14.58 7.89
N ASN A 204 -2.59 14.45 9.14
CA ASN A 204 -3.22 15.03 10.33
C ASN A 204 -4.75 14.80 10.41
N TYR A 205 -5.19 13.59 10.05
CA TYR A 205 -6.58 13.15 10.06
C TYR A 205 -6.66 11.66 10.32
N GLY A 206 -7.77 11.15 10.86
CA GLY A 206 -7.98 9.71 10.97
C GLY A 206 -8.14 9.07 9.59
N SER A 207 -7.58 7.88 9.41
CA SER A 207 -7.73 7.11 8.17
C SER A 207 -9.17 6.67 7.96
N ALA A 208 -9.65 6.71 6.72
CA ALA A 208 -11.01 6.29 6.37
C ALA A 208 -11.15 4.77 6.29
N THR A 209 -12.12 4.23 6.99
CA THR A 209 -12.75 2.94 6.74
C THR A 209 -14.13 3.14 6.14
N ILE A 210 -14.79 2.09 5.71
CA ILE A 210 -16.11 2.13 5.09
C ILE A 210 -17.08 1.26 5.87
N LYS A 211 -18.30 1.75 6.11
CA LYS A 211 -19.40 0.98 6.70
C LYS A 211 -20.74 1.34 6.07
N LEU A 212 -21.75 0.53 6.28
CA LEU A 212 -23.13 0.92 5.98
C LEU A 212 -23.65 1.88 7.05
N ASN A 213 -24.42 2.90 6.64
CA ASN A 213 -25.22 3.72 7.51
C ASN A 213 -26.60 3.09 7.77
N ASP A 214 -27.44 3.74 8.57
CA ASP A 214 -28.78 3.25 8.91
C ASP A 214 -29.72 3.11 7.70
N ASN A 215 -29.41 3.75 6.57
CA ASN A 215 -30.14 3.66 5.31
C ASN A 215 -29.56 2.60 4.36
N ASN A 216 -28.64 1.75 4.82
CA ASN A 216 -27.90 0.78 4.01
C ASN A 216 -27.10 1.40 2.85
N VAL A 217 -26.59 2.60 3.02
CA VAL A 217 -25.68 3.29 2.10
C VAL A 217 -24.27 3.24 2.67
N LEU A 218 -23.28 2.91 1.84
CA LEU A 218 -21.89 2.98 2.28
C LEU A 218 -21.51 4.42 2.62
N LYS A 219 -20.79 4.60 3.71
CA LYS A 219 -20.23 5.88 4.13
C LYS A 219 -18.81 5.73 4.66
N THR A 220 -18.07 6.81 4.71
CA THR A 220 -16.82 6.88 5.48
C THR A 220 -17.10 6.65 6.96
N ASP A 221 -16.22 5.89 7.59
CA ASP A 221 -16.12 5.79 9.03
C ASP A 221 -14.67 6.10 9.40
N ILE A 222 -14.42 7.36 9.77
CA ILE A 222 -13.08 7.80 10.12
C ILE A 222 -12.65 7.10 11.41
N THR A 223 -11.43 6.60 11.45
CA THR A 223 -10.88 5.93 12.63
C THR A 223 -10.90 6.89 13.82
N PRO A 224 -11.56 6.50 14.93
CA PRO A 224 -11.68 7.36 16.09
C PRO A 224 -10.37 7.45 16.88
N LEU A 225 -10.21 8.53 17.59
CA LEU A 225 -9.35 8.63 18.77
C LEU A 225 -9.97 7.88 19.95
N SER A 226 -9.20 7.61 20.98
CA SER A 226 -9.65 6.90 22.19
C SER A 226 -10.79 7.61 22.93
N ASP A 227 -10.98 8.92 22.72
CA ASP A 227 -12.11 9.69 23.24
C ASP A 227 -13.38 9.61 22.38
N GLY A 228 -13.33 8.87 21.28
CA GLY A 228 -14.43 8.66 20.33
C GLY A 228 -14.57 9.76 19.27
N THR A 229 -13.80 10.85 19.34
CA THR A 229 -13.75 11.87 18.28
C THR A 229 -12.96 11.37 17.08
N LYS A 230 -13.15 12.00 15.92
CA LYS A 230 -12.51 11.55 14.68
C LYS A 230 -11.22 12.31 14.35
N ALA A 231 -11.18 13.59 14.66
CA ALA A 231 -9.99 14.42 14.50
C ALA A 231 -10.12 15.74 15.23
N HIS A 232 -8.99 16.26 15.73
CA HIS A 232 -8.82 17.63 16.21
C HIS A 232 -8.02 18.40 15.17
N ILE A 233 -8.61 19.41 14.56
CA ILE A 233 -7.98 20.13 13.45
C ILE A 233 -7.92 21.64 13.70
N ARG A 234 -6.79 22.25 13.34
CA ARG A 234 -6.62 23.70 13.26
C ARG A 234 -6.96 24.18 11.86
N LEU A 235 -7.61 25.34 11.78
CA LEU A 235 -8.00 25.96 10.53
C LEU A 235 -6.95 26.96 10.03
N PRO A 236 -6.71 27.09 8.73
CA PRO A 236 -7.34 26.35 7.63
C PRO A 236 -6.91 24.88 7.56
N PHE A 237 -7.78 24.00 7.06
CA PHE A 237 -7.51 22.58 6.97
C PHE A 237 -8.08 21.98 5.67
N ASN A 238 -7.35 21.03 5.10
CA ASN A 238 -7.78 20.21 3.98
C ASN A 238 -7.85 18.75 4.43
N THR A 239 -8.99 18.10 4.23
CA THR A 239 -9.09 16.66 4.48
C THR A 239 -8.25 15.87 3.47
N PRO A 240 -7.90 14.60 3.75
CA PRO A 240 -7.45 13.68 2.71
C PRO A 240 -8.46 13.64 1.55
N TRP A 241 -7.96 13.31 0.35
CA TRP A 241 -8.84 13.07 -0.79
C TRP A 241 -9.62 11.78 -0.59
N ARG A 242 -10.92 11.81 -0.80
CA ARG A 242 -11.74 10.62 -1.02
C ARG A 242 -11.60 10.25 -2.48
N LEU A 243 -11.11 9.03 -2.74
CA LEU A 243 -10.75 8.54 -4.07
C LEU A 243 -11.64 7.38 -4.46
N VAL A 244 -12.25 7.47 -5.63
CA VAL A 244 -12.99 6.41 -6.30
C VAL A 244 -12.24 6.08 -7.58
N MET A 245 -11.45 5.01 -7.57
CA MET A 245 -10.83 4.46 -8.78
C MET A 245 -11.89 3.75 -9.61
N ILE A 246 -11.84 3.82 -10.94
CA ILE A 246 -12.88 3.31 -11.83
C ILE A 246 -12.23 2.62 -13.03
N ALA A 247 -12.62 1.37 -13.32
CA ALA A 247 -12.07 0.57 -14.39
C ALA A 247 -13.14 -0.26 -15.12
N ASP A 248 -12.89 -0.62 -16.38
CA ASP A 248 -13.74 -1.49 -17.16
C ASP A 248 -13.45 -2.99 -16.88
N SER A 249 -12.26 -3.29 -16.32
CA SER A 249 -11.84 -4.64 -15.95
C SER A 249 -11.04 -4.65 -14.65
N PRO A 250 -10.86 -5.82 -14.00
CA PRO A 250 -10.02 -5.90 -12.82
C PRO A 250 -8.55 -5.60 -13.13
N LEU A 251 -8.06 -5.94 -14.33
CA LEU A 251 -6.69 -5.64 -14.76
C LEU A 251 -6.46 -4.13 -14.89
N GLU A 252 -7.37 -3.43 -15.56
CA GLU A 252 -7.28 -1.96 -15.70
C GLU A 252 -7.29 -1.26 -14.33
N LEU A 253 -7.98 -1.82 -13.33
CA LEU A 253 -7.96 -1.28 -11.98
C LEU A 253 -6.55 -1.32 -11.38
N THR A 254 -5.76 -2.37 -11.65
CA THR A 254 -4.38 -2.50 -11.14
C THR A 254 -3.39 -1.51 -11.76
N GLU A 255 -3.75 -0.86 -12.85
CA GLU A 255 -2.96 0.20 -13.50
C GLU A 255 -3.25 1.60 -12.93
N ASN A 256 -4.25 1.73 -12.05
CA ASN A 256 -4.64 3.04 -11.51
C ASN A 256 -3.56 3.61 -10.58
N ARG A 257 -3.02 4.76 -10.93
CA ARG A 257 -1.99 5.49 -10.17
C ARG A 257 -2.47 6.87 -9.69
N THR A 258 -3.79 7.13 -9.73
CA THR A 258 -4.37 8.42 -9.37
C THR A 258 -4.03 8.84 -7.94
N MET A 259 -3.82 7.88 -7.04
CA MET A 259 -3.41 8.15 -5.66
C MET A 259 -2.13 9.02 -5.61
N TYR A 260 -1.14 8.73 -6.44
CA TYR A 260 0.09 9.52 -6.52
C TYR A 260 -0.17 10.91 -7.12
N ALA A 261 -1.02 11.01 -8.13
CA ALA A 261 -1.40 12.28 -8.76
C ALA A 261 -2.10 13.26 -7.79
N LEU A 262 -2.67 12.76 -6.71
CA LEU A 262 -3.36 13.55 -5.67
C LEU A 262 -2.42 14.04 -4.55
N ASN A 263 -1.18 13.61 -4.53
CA ASN A 263 -0.16 14.04 -3.58
C ASN A 263 0.68 15.20 -4.15
N GLU A 264 1.31 15.96 -3.26
CA GLU A 264 2.19 17.06 -3.63
C GLU A 264 3.53 16.52 -4.19
N PRO A 265 4.25 17.32 -4.98
CA PRO A 265 5.62 17.00 -5.41
C PRO A 265 6.56 16.74 -4.23
N PRO A 266 7.74 16.13 -4.47
CA PRO A 266 8.74 15.89 -3.42
C PRO A 266 9.09 17.17 -2.64
N LYS A 267 9.14 17.06 -1.30
CA LYS A 267 9.50 18.17 -0.40
C LYS A 267 11.00 18.17 -0.09
N GLY A 268 11.82 18.37 -1.11
CA GLY A 268 13.27 18.43 -0.97
C GLY A 268 14.01 17.65 -2.06
N ASP A 269 15.30 17.51 -1.88
CA ASP A 269 16.15 16.67 -2.74
C ASP A 269 16.16 15.22 -2.23
N PHE A 270 15.69 14.31 -3.07
CA PHE A 270 15.66 12.88 -2.83
C PHE A 270 16.50 12.08 -3.85
N SER A 271 17.44 12.72 -4.54
CA SER A 271 18.34 12.07 -5.50
C SER A 271 19.22 10.97 -4.87
N TRP A 272 19.37 10.98 -3.56
CA TRP A 272 20.07 9.98 -2.76
C TRP A 272 19.26 8.69 -2.52
N VAL A 273 17.95 8.71 -2.71
CA VAL A 273 17.07 7.54 -2.48
C VAL A 273 17.33 6.48 -3.55
N LYS A 274 17.56 5.26 -3.10
CA LYS A 274 17.68 4.08 -3.95
C LYS A 274 16.79 2.97 -3.40
N THR A 275 16.17 2.21 -4.30
CA THR A 275 15.46 0.99 -3.94
C THR A 275 16.45 -0.10 -3.56
N LEU A 276 16.05 -1.02 -2.66
CA LEU A 276 16.96 -1.99 -2.06
C LEU A 276 16.37 -3.42 -2.10
N LYS A 277 17.26 -4.39 -2.34
CA LYS A 277 17.00 -5.80 -2.06
C LYS A 277 17.92 -6.26 -0.94
N PHE A 278 17.38 -6.91 0.10
CA PHE A 278 18.13 -7.26 1.29
C PHE A 278 17.83 -8.69 1.76
N ILE A 279 18.81 -9.34 2.38
CA ILE A 279 18.64 -10.55 3.17
C ILE A 279 18.55 -10.21 4.66
N GLY A 280 18.16 -11.16 5.50
CA GLY A 280 18.12 -10.92 6.94
C GLY A 280 18.06 -12.20 7.75
N ILE A 281 18.32 -12.08 9.06
CA ILE A 281 18.32 -13.22 9.99
C ILE A 281 16.92 -13.63 10.44
N TRP A 282 15.90 -12.84 10.11
CA TRP A 282 14.50 -13.03 10.55
C TRP A 282 14.00 -14.46 10.35
N TRP A 283 14.20 -15.04 9.15
CA TRP A 283 13.66 -16.37 8.86
C TRP A 283 14.35 -17.48 9.67
N ALA A 284 15.66 -17.37 9.95
CA ALA A 284 16.39 -18.31 10.82
C ALA A 284 15.80 -18.29 12.25
N MET A 285 15.42 -17.14 12.75
CA MET A 285 14.73 -17.00 14.04
C MET A 285 13.30 -17.54 13.97
N TYR A 286 12.58 -17.23 12.90
CA TYR A 286 11.19 -17.69 12.71
C TYR A 286 11.08 -19.22 12.65
N VAL A 287 12.03 -19.90 12.01
CA VAL A 287 12.08 -21.38 11.97
C VAL A 287 12.76 -22.01 13.19
N GLY A 288 13.11 -21.20 14.20
CA GLY A 288 13.59 -21.65 15.49
C GLY A 288 15.06 -22.13 15.51
N GLU A 289 15.86 -21.79 14.48
CA GLU A 289 17.30 -22.03 14.52
C GLU A 289 17.96 -21.09 15.54
N TRP A 290 17.54 -19.83 15.54
CA TRP A 290 17.97 -18.80 16.46
C TRP A 290 16.79 -18.17 17.22
N THR A 291 17.08 -17.24 18.12
CA THR A 291 16.10 -16.48 18.90
C THR A 291 16.32 -14.99 18.76
N TRP A 292 15.26 -14.17 18.88
CA TRP A 292 15.39 -12.72 18.99
C TRP A 292 15.96 -12.30 20.35
N ALA A 293 15.54 -13.03 21.41
CA ALA A 293 16.02 -12.73 22.77
C ALA A 293 17.49 -13.14 22.95
N PRO A 294 18.28 -12.39 23.71
CA PRO A 294 19.63 -12.74 24.11
C PRO A 294 19.70 -14.12 24.80
N GLY A 295 20.80 -14.84 24.61
CA GLY A 295 21.03 -16.16 25.17
C GLY A 295 21.88 -17.03 24.25
N GLU A 296 21.96 -18.34 24.55
CA GLU A 296 22.82 -19.31 23.86
C GLU A 296 22.53 -19.40 22.34
N ARG A 297 21.27 -19.19 21.94
CA ARG A 297 20.84 -19.23 20.53
C ARG A 297 20.49 -17.85 19.96
N HIS A 298 21.01 -16.78 20.53
CA HIS A 298 20.75 -15.43 20.03
C HIS A 298 21.19 -15.28 18.57
N GLY A 299 20.27 -14.87 17.70
CA GLY A 299 20.54 -14.68 16.27
C GLY A 299 21.34 -13.43 15.98
N ALA A 300 21.06 -12.33 16.67
CA ALA A 300 21.70 -11.06 16.47
C ALA A 300 23.02 -10.93 17.24
N THR A 301 24.04 -11.64 16.77
CA THR A 301 25.42 -11.50 17.26
C THR A 301 26.30 -10.84 16.20
N THR A 302 27.37 -10.18 16.62
CA THR A 302 28.37 -9.59 15.71
C THR A 302 28.93 -10.63 14.74
N GLU A 303 29.16 -11.88 15.20
CA GLU A 303 29.68 -12.97 14.38
C GLU A 303 28.67 -13.40 13.31
N HIS A 304 27.40 -13.63 13.68
CA HIS A 304 26.36 -14.01 12.72
C HIS A 304 26.11 -12.90 11.69
N ALA A 305 26.10 -11.63 12.13
CA ALA A 305 25.97 -10.49 11.23
C ALA A 305 27.08 -10.46 10.16
N LYS A 306 28.35 -10.67 10.57
CA LYS A 306 29.46 -10.76 9.61
C LYS A 306 29.35 -11.95 8.65
N GLN A 307 28.94 -13.11 9.14
CA GLN A 307 28.67 -14.28 8.27
C GLN A 307 27.61 -13.97 7.22
N TYR A 308 26.53 -13.26 7.61
CA TYR A 308 25.48 -12.84 6.65
C TYR A 308 25.96 -11.76 5.68
N ILE A 309 26.83 -10.82 6.11
CA ILE A 309 27.49 -9.83 5.21
C ILE A 309 28.32 -10.57 4.17
N ASP A 310 29.14 -11.56 4.58
CA ASP A 310 29.94 -12.37 3.65
C ASP A 310 29.05 -13.13 2.65
N SER A 311 27.95 -13.70 3.11
CA SER A 311 26.97 -14.38 2.25
C SER A 311 26.27 -13.41 1.31
N ALA A 312 25.82 -12.24 1.79
CA ALA A 312 25.23 -11.18 0.95
C ALA A 312 26.18 -10.78 -0.19
N THR A 313 27.46 -10.61 0.14
CA THR A 313 28.51 -10.30 -0.83
C THR A 313 28.66 -11.40 -1.90
N ARG A 314 28.73 -12.67 -1.49
CA ARG A 314 28.82 -13.81 -2.44
C ARG A 314 27.57 -13.92 -3.31
N LEU A 315 26.40 -13.75 -2.71
CA LEU A 315 25.10 -13.76 -3.41
C LEU A 315 24.90 -12.53 -4.31
N GLY A 316 25.63 -11.43 -4.06
CA GLY A 316 25.46 -10.15 -4.77
C GLY A 316 24.15 -9.44 -4.39
N ILE A 317 23.68 -9.62 -3.17
CA ILE A 317 22.61 -8.84 -2.54
C ILE A 317 23.27 -7.70 -1.76
N THR A 318 22.72 -6.50 -1.88
CA THR A 318 23.38 -5.29 -1.39
C THR A 318 22.87 -4.81 -0.02
N GLY A 319 21.88 -5.48 0.58
CA GLY A 319 21.33 -5.10 1.88
C GLY A 319 21.29 -6.26 2.87
N LEU A 320 21.42 -5.93 4.17
CA LEU A 320 21.32 -6.88 5.28
C LEU A 320 20.52 -6.31 6.45
N LEU A 321 19.48 -7.02 6.89
CA LEU A 321 18.68 -6.72 8.07
C LEU A 321 19.07 -7.63 9.24
N ILE A 322 19.34 -7.02 10.42
CA ILE A 322 19.55 -7.74 11.67
C ILE A 322 18.47 -7.35 12.69
N GLU A 323 17.50 -8.20 12.88
CA GLU A 323 16.48 -8.04 13.94
C GLU A 323 17.01 -8.57 15.26
N GLY A 324 16.55 -8.03 16.41
CA GLY A 324 16.99 -8.46 17.72
C GLY A 324 18.37 -7.90 18.15
N TRP A 325 18.91 -6.93 17.41
CA TRP A 325 20.22 -6.33 17.63
C TRP A 325 20.32 -5.49 18.92
N ASN A 326 19.19 -5.00 19.42
CA ASN A 326 19.09 -4.01 20.48
C ASN A 326 18.54 -4.60 21.80
N GLU A 327 18.71 -3.86 22.92
CA GLU A 327 18.08 -4.19 24.21
C GLU A 327 16.54 -4.12 24.11
N GLY A 328 15.83 -5.05 24.79
CA GLY A 328 14.37 -5.06 24.95
C GLY A 328 13.68 -6.33 24.46
N TRP A 329 14.40 -7.32 23.98
CA TRP A 329 13.84 -8.58 23.48
C TRP A 329 13.76 -9.69 24.55
N GLU A 330 14.11 -9.40 25.80
CA GLU A 330 14.06 -10.36 26.89
C GLU A 330 12.63 -10.64 27.33
N GLY A 331 12.34 -11.87 27.73
CA GLY A 331 11.07 -12.30 28.28
C GLY A 331 9.92 -12.21 27.28
N ASP A 332 8.79 -11.63 27.68
CA ASP A 332 7.66 -11.35 26.78
C ASP A 332 7.89 -9.99 26.09
N TRP A 333 8.55 -10.03 24.94
CA TRP A 333 8.92 -8.83 24.19
C TRP A 333 7.71 -8.00 23.71
N LEU A 334 6.52 -8.62 23.54
CA LEU A 334 5.30 -7.89 23.18
C LEU A 334 4.79 -6.96 24.29
N GLU A 335 5.15 -7.25 25.55
CA GLU A 335 4.82 -6.40 26.69
C GLU A 335 5.99 -5.47 27.08
N ASN A 336 7.19 -5.72 26.56
CA ASN A 336 8.43 -5.01 26.94
C ASN A 336 8.72 -3.73 26.15
N GLY A 337 7.89 -3.32 25.21
CA GLY A 337 8.18 -2.19 24.33
C GLY A 337 8.56 -0.87 25.01
N ILE A 338 8.20 -0.68 26.30
CA ILE A 338 8.63 0.47 27.08
C ILE A 338 10.13 0.45 27.40
N HIS A 339 10.76 -0.73 27.37
CA HIS A 339 12.18 -0.96 27.66
C HIS A 339 13.04 -1.06 26.41
N ASN A 340 12.45 -1.09 25.21
CA ASN A 340 13.21 -1.13 23.98
C ASN A 340 14.12 0.08 23.84
N SER A 341 15.40 -0.17 23.61
CA SER A 341 16.38 0.85 23.26
C SER A 341 16.63 0.83 21.76
N PHE A 342 16.70 2.00 21.13
CA PHE A 342 17.00 2.16 19.71
C PHE A 342 18.41 2.70 19.45
N ILE A 343 19.23 2.73 20.52
CA ILE A 343 20.63 3.24 20.52
C ILE A 343 21.60 2.32 21.25
N LYS A 344 21.10 1.27 21.91
CA LYS A 344 21.93 0.32 22.64
C LYS A 344 21.79 -1.08 22.07
N SER A 345 22.91 -1.69 21.78
CA SER A 345 22.99 -3.07 21.35
C SER A 345 22.69 -4.05 22.49
N ALA A 346 22.11 -5.19 22.15
CA ALA A 346 22.02 -6.35 23.02
C ALA A 346 23.42 -6.96 23.27
N ASP A 347 23.55 -7.75 24.33
CA ASP A 347 24.81 -8.44 24.65
C ASP A 347 25.28 -9.31 23.48
N GLY A 348 26.53 -9.13 23.06
CA GLY A 348 27.13 -9.87 21.94
C GLY A 348 26.94 -9.24 20.55
N PHE A 349 26.30 -8.08 20.47
CA PHE A 349 26.15 -7.33 19.23
C PHE A 349 26.80 -5.96 19.30
N GLU A 350 27.75 -5.68 18.42
CA GLU A 350 28.48 -4.41 18.33
C GLU A 350 28.09 -3.69 17.04
N LEU A 351 27.03 -2.83 17.08
CA LEU A 351 26.47 -2.18 15.90
C LEU A 351 27.51 -1.43 15.06
N GLU A 352 28.38 -0.65 15.73
CA GLU A 352 29.40 0.15 15.05
C GLU A 352 30.45 -0.70 14.35
N GLU A 353 30.77 -1.88 14.89
CA GLU A 353 31.65 -2.85 14.25
C GLU A 353 30.99 -3.52 13.05
N VAL A 354 29.73 -3.93 13.18
CA VAL A 354 28.95 -4.54 12.10
C VAL A 354 28.74 -3.55 10.94
N ALA A 355 28.38 -2.30 11.26
CA ALA A 355 28.19 -1.25 10.26
C ALA A 355 29.47 -0.99 9.46
N ARG A 356 30.61 -0.84 10.15
CA ARG A 356 31.90 -0.67 9.50
C ARG A 356 32.29 -1.89 8.63
N TYR A 357 31.99 -3.12 9.09
CA TYR A 357 32.24 -4.32 8.32
C TYR A 357 31.36 -4.41 7.07
N ALA A 358 30.08 -4.01 7.18
CA ALA A 358 29.16 -3.90 6.06
C ALA A 358 29.65 -2.90 5.00
N ASP A 359 30.08 -1.69 5.42
CA ASP A 359 30.66 -0.67 4.53
C ASP A 359 31.88 -1.21 3.75
N GLN A 360 32.74 -1.99 4.41
CA GLN A 360 33.93 -2.58 3.76
C GLN A 360 33.59 -3.63 2.67
N HIS A 361 32.35 -4.15 2.69
CA HIS A 361 31.87 -5.16 1.76
C HIS A 361 30.81 -4.61 0.79
N ASP A 362 30.60 -3.28 0.76
CA ASP A 362 29.58 -2.60 -0.05
C ASP A 362 28.15 -3.12 0.25
N ILE A 363 27.87 -3.46 1.52
CA ILE A 363 26.57 -3.90 2.02
C ILE A 363 25.90 -2.77 2.81
N GLU A 364 24.69 -2.39 2.41
CA GLU A 364 23.83 -1.46 3.16
C GLU A 364 23.24 -2.18 4.37
N LEU A 365 23.62 -1.78 5.57
CA LEU A 365 22.98 -2.30 6.77
C LEU A 365 21.59 -1.68 6.90
N VAL A 366 20.56 -2.53 7.06
CA VAL A 366 19.19 -2.12 7.34
C VAL A 366 19.00 -2.17 8.86
N GLY A 367 18.79 -1.01 9.46
CA GLY A 367 18.46 -0.92 10.87
C GLY A 367 17.09 -1.49 11.18
N HIS A 368 16.87 -1.94 12.41
CA HIS A 368 15.58 -2.48 12.85
C HIS A 368 15.08 -1.74 14.08
N HIS A 369 13.87 -1.21 14.01
CA HIS A 369 13.20 -0.54 15.12
C HIS A 369 11.83 -1.19 15.38
N GLU A 370 11.78 -2.29 16.15
CA GLU A 370 10.51 -2.83 16.64
C GLU A 370 10.02 -2.03 17.85
N THR A 371 8.89 -1.38 17.71
CA THR A 371 8.33 -0.50 18.75
C THR A 371 7.28 -1.19 19.62
N VAL A 372 6.74 -2.32 19.16
CA VAL A 372 5.61 -3.03 19.77
C VAL A 372 4.40 -2.10 20.02
N GLY A 373 4.33 -0.98 19.28
CA GLY A 373 3.30 0.04 19.49
C GLY A 373 3.51 0.96 20.70
N PHE A 374 4.67 0.89 21.40
CA PHE A 374 4.99 1.80 22.51
C PHE A 374 5.58 3.12 22.00
N ILE A 375 4.73 3.93 21.38
CA ILE A 375 5.14 5.13 20.64
C ILE A 375 5.75 6.20 21.55
N ASP A 376 5.26 6.36 22.77
CA ASP A 376 5.82 7.32 23.71
C ASP A 376 7.30 7.01 24.05
N ASN A 377 7.68 5.72 24.10
CA ASN A 377 9.06 5.30 24.25
C ASN A 377 9.87 5.56 22.99
N TYR A 378 9.35 5.18 21.82
CA TYR A 378 10.02 5.35 20.55
C TYR A 378 10.26 6.83 20.22
N GLU A 379 9.24 7.68 20.36
CA GLU A 379 9.35 9.11 20.06
C GLU A 379 10.32 9.88 20.95
N ARG A 380 10.55 9.41 22.19
CA ARG A 380 11.57 10.00 23.07
C ARG A 380 13.00 9.77 22.58
N GLN A 381 13.23 8.67 21.85
CA GLN A 381 14.54 8.25 21.36
C GLN A 381 14.73 8.55 19.86
N LEU A 382 13.67 8.91 19.15
CA LEU A 382 13.62 8.90 17.69
C LEU A 382 14.70 9.76 17.00
N ASP A 383 14.91 10.99 17.48
CA ASP A 383 15.95 11.89 16.93
C ASP A 383 17.35 11.30 17.15
N GLU A 384 17.64 10.85 18.39
CA GLU A 384 18.92 10.27 18.76
C GLU A 384 19.19 8.95 18.02
N ALA A 385 18.14 8.11 17.85
CA ALA A 385 18.25 6.85 17.14
C ALA A 385 18.58 7.05 15.65
N TYR A 386 17.92 8.02 15.00
CA TYR A 386 18.20 8.33 13.61
C TYR A 386 19.55 8.99 13.42
N ASP A 387 19.99 9.85 14.35
CA ASP A 387 21.35 10.41 14.36
C ASP A 387 22.41 9.32 14.58
N TYR A 388 22.14 8.36 15.46
CA TYR A 388 23.03 7.23 15.72
C TYR A 388 23.21 6.38 14.44
N TYR A 389 22.13 6.10 13.72
CA TYR A 389 22.20 5.36 12.47
C TYR A 389 22.91 6.17 11.36
N ALA A 390 22.55 7.43 11.17
CA ALA A 390 23.20 8.28 10.17
C ALA A 390 24.72 8.43 10.41
N LYS A 391 25.13 8.51 11.67
CA LYS A 391 26.56 8.54 12.07
C LYS A 391 27.28 7.24 11.71
N ASN A 392 26.59 6.12 11.75
CA ASN A 392 27.13 4.80 11.41
C ASN A 392 26.86 4.38 9.95
N HIS A 393 26.52 5.33 9.07
CA HIS A 393 26.23 5.14 7.64
C HIS A 393 25.07 4.16 7.37
N ILE A 394 24.13 4.04 8.30
CA ILE A 394 22.93 3.22 8.12
C ILE A 394 21.83 4.09 7.53
N HIS A 395 21.49 3.85 6.26
CA HIS A 395 20.56 4.67 5.47
C HIS A 395 19.22 4.00 5.18
N TYR A 396 18.98 2.83 5.74
CA TYR A 396 17.71 2.08 5.60
C TYR A 396 17.28 1.61 6.97
N ILE A 397 15.98 1.70 7.24
CA ILE A 397 15.37 1.20 8.48
C ILE A 397 14.10 0.44 8.15
N LYS A 398 13.98 -0.78 8.68
CA LYS A 398 12.71 -1.48 8.86
C LYS A 398 12.15 -1.12 10.24
N THR A 399 10.95 -0.55 10.30
CA THR A 399 10.25 -0.28 11.57
C THR A 399 9.15 -1.31 11.77
N GLY A 400 8.90 -1.74 13.02
CA GLY A 400 7.83 -2.64 13.41
C GLY A 400 6.89 -2.01 14.45
N TYR A 401 5.64 -2.40 14.42
CA TYR A 401 4.58 -1.93 15.33
C TYR A 401 3.67 -3.09 15.73
N ALA A 402 4.26 -4.21 16.15
CA ALA A 402 3.57 -5.49 16.35
C ALA A 402 2.39 -5.45 17.34
N GLY A 403 2.32 -4.51 18.27
CA GLY A 403 1.21 -4.37 19.21
C GLY A 403 -0.15 -4.11 18.54
N SER A 404 -1.24 -4.58 19.14
CA SER A 404 -2.60 -4.39 18.61
C SER A 404 -3.08 -2.93 18.62
N MET A 405 -2.50 -2.11 19.49
CA MET A 405 -2.80 -0.68 19.66
C MET A 405 -1.50 0.08 19.89
N MET A 406 -1.48 1.35 19.51
CA MET A 406 -0.37 2.25 19.83
C MET A 406 -0.59 2.91 21.18
N LEU A 407 0.45 2.98 22.01
CA LEU A 407 0.48 3.80 23.21
C LEU A 407 1.03 5.18 22.85
N ILE A 408 0.16 6.17 22.77
CA ILE A 408 0.49 7.56 22.39
C ILE A 408 -0.08 8.52 23.42
N ASN A 409 0.76 9.38 24.01
CA ASN A 409 0.38 10.32 25.08
C ASN A 409 -0.31 9.61 26.26
N GLY A 410 0.18 8.41 26.64
CA GLY A 410 -0.37 7.60 27.70
C GLY A 410 -1.74 6.97 27.39
N ARG A 411 -2.22 6.99 26.15
CA ARG A 411 -3.49 6.42 25.71
C ARG A 411 -3.29 5.32 24.67
N ARG A 412 -4.17 4.33 24.69
CA ARG A 412 -4.21 3.30 23.65
C ARG A 412 -5.02 3.81 22.46
N GLU A 413 -4.38 3.96 21.32
CA GLU A 413 -4.96 4.49 20.09
C GLU A 413 -4.88 3.43 18.97
N PHE A 414 -5.84 3.43 18.05
CA PHE A 414 -5.69 2.65 16.82
C PHE A 414 -4.53 3.16 15.98
N HIS A 415 -3.77 2.26 15.33
CA HIS A 415 -2.64 2.59 14.45
C HIS A 415 -2.99 3.63 13.39
N HIS A 416 -4.22 3.63 12.89
CA HIS A 416 -4.73 4.50 11.84
C HIS A 416 -5.64 5.62 12.36
N SER A 417 -5.64 5.91 13.66
CA SER A 417 -6.20 7.14 14.23
C SER A 417 -5.39 8.37 13.80
N GLN A 418 -5.91 9.58 14.01
CA GLN A 418 -5.16 10.81 13.73
C GLN A 418 -3.78 10.84 14.40
N LEU A 419 -3.68 10.37 15.65
CA LEU A 419 -2.40 10.35 16.37
C LEU A 419 -1.42 9.34 15.75
N GLY A 420 -1.89 8.15 15.38
CA GLY A 420 -1.07 7.18 14.67
C GLY A 420 -0.60 7.71 13.30
N VAL A 421 -1.50 8.31 12.52
CA VAL A 421 -1.14 8.97 11.25
C VAL A 421 -0.06 10.02 11.45
N ASN A 422 -0.17 10.86 12.48
CA ASN A 422 0.81 11.90 12.77
C ASN A 422 2.17 11.30 13.19
N HIS A 423 2.16 10.21 13.95
CA HIS A 423 3.38 9.48 14.30
C HIS A 423 4.11 8.95 13.06
N TYR A 424 3.41 8.19 12.20
CA TYR A 424 4.02 7.68 10.96
C TYR A 424 4.54 8.80 10.06
N GLN A 425 3.81 9.91 9.95
CA GLN A 425 4.27 11.06 9.18
C GLN A 425 5.55 11.68 9.77
N LYS A 426 5.62 11.82 11.11
CA LYS A 426 6.80 12.33 11.83
C LYS A 426 8.03 11.46 11.57
N THR A 427 7.89 10.14 11.60
CA THR A 427 9.01 9.21 11.34
C THR A 427 9.54 9.37 9.92
N VAL A 428 8.65 9.46 8.92
CA VAL A 428 9.01 9.64 7.51
C VAL A 428 9.72 10.98 7.27
N GLU A 429 9.21 12.06 7.85
CA GLU A 429 9.80 13.40 7.68
C GLU A 429 11.17 13.52 8.34
N LEU A 430 11.32 12.96 9.53
CA LEU A 430 12.60 12.96 10.23
C LEU A 430 13.62 12.07 9.51
N ALA A 431 13.21 10.88 9.06
CA ALA A 431 14.06 9.99 8.26
C ALA A 431 14.58 10.69 6.98
N ALA A 432 13.71 11.45 6.30
CA ALA A 432 14.12 12.24 5.13
C ALA A 432 15.19 13.27 5.46
N GLN A 433 15.09 13.97 6.61
CA GLN A 433 16.08 14.93 7.06
C GLN A 433 17.46 14.30 7.35
N LYS A 434 17.46 13.04 7.80
CA LYS A 434 18.67 12.27 8.09
C LYS A 434 19.15 11.41 6.90
N LYS A 435 18.49 11.52 5.72
CA LYS A 435 18.74 10.71 4.51
C LYS A 435 18.59 9.20 4.78
N ILE A 436 17.52 8.82 5.45
CA ILE A 436 17.16 7.44 5.77
C ILE A 436 15.91 7.04 4.98
N CYS A 437 15.95 5.88 4.36
CA CYS A 437 14.83 5.21 3.71
C CYS A 437 14.09 4.30 4.71
N LEU A 438 12.79 4.18 4.57
CA LEU A 438 11.95 3.39 5.47
C LEU A 438 11.21 2.26 4.74
N ASP A 439 11.15 1.11 5.42
CA ASP A 439 10.17 0.06 5.24
C ASP A 439 9.37 -0.09 6.54
N ILE A 440 8.05 0.05 6.47
CA ILE A 440 7.21 0.08 7.67
C ILE A 440 6.37 -1.19 7.73
N HIS A 441 6.60 -2.02 8.74
CA HIS A 441 5.76 -3.18 9.08
C HIS A 441 4.64 -2.80 10.05
N GLU A 442 3.55 -3.54 10.05
CA GLU A 442 2.27 -3.21 10.71
C GLU A 442 1.84 -1.74 10.48
N PRO A 443 1.92 -1.26 9.25
CA PRO A 443 1.73 0.14 8.92
C PRO A 443 0.26 0.54 8.91
N ILE A 444 0.02 1.83 8.68
CA ILE A 444 -1.22 2.26 8.04
C ILE A 444 -1.12 2.03 6.53
N LYS A 445 -2.27 1.89 5.86
CA LYS A 445 -2.32 1.77 4.39
C LYS A 445 -1.58 2.91 3.68
N GLY A 446 -1.02 2.64 2.51
CA GLY A 446 -0.46 3.67 1.65
C GLY A 446 -1.54 4.62 1.12
N THR A 447 -1.20 5.89 1.00
CA THR A 447 -2.07 6.94 0.45
C THR A 447 -1.35 7.83 -0.57
N GLY A 448 -0.26 7.30 -1.14
CA GLY A 448 0.55 7.94 -2.18
C GLY A 448 1.54 8.98 -1.67
N ILE A 449 1.76 9.05 -0.36
CA ILE A 449 2.69 10.01 0.23
C ILE A 449 4.14 9.77 -0.20
N GLU A 450 4.45 8.62 -0.78
CA GLU A 450 5.74 8.27 -1.38
C GLU A 450 6.13 9.21 -2.52
N ARG A 451 5.15 9.85 -3.19
CA ARG A 451 5.44 10.92 -4.14
C ARG A 451 6.04 12.14 -3.46
N THR A 452 5.52 12.51 -2.30
CA THR A 452 5.98 13.69 -1.53
C THR A 452 7.21 13.38 -0.70
N TRP A 453 7.31 12.13 -0.22
CA TRP A 453 8.37 11.61 0.62
C TRP A 453 8.95 10.32 0.03
N PRO A 454 9.78 10.42 -1.02
CA PRO A 454 10.33 9.25 -1.72
C PRO A 454 11.22 8.33 -0.88
N ASN A 455 11.63 8.74 0.30
CA ASN A 455 12.36 7.90 1.25
C ASN A 455 11.49 6.83 1.94
N LEU A 456 10.19 6.84 1.77
CA LEU A 456 9.30 5.77 2.22
C LEU A 456 9.17 4.73 1.09
N LEU A 457 10.04 3.71 1.13
CA LEU A 457 10.20 2.75 0.04
C LEU A 457 9.17 1.62 0.07
N SER A 458 8.75 1.18 1.26
CA SER A 458 7.84 0.06 1.38
C SER A 458 6.99 0.10 2.64
N ARG A 459 5.95 -0.70 2.64
CA ARG A 459 5.10 -1.05 3.78
C ARG A 459 4.66 -2.49 3.67
N GLU A 460 4.49 -3.18 4.79
CA GLU A 460 3.79 -4.47 4.80
C GLU A 460 2.27 -4.28 4.57
N GLY A 461 1.44 -4.26 5.61
CA GLY A 461 0.02 -3.89 5.57
C GLY A 461 -0.91 -4.90 4.90
N ALA A 462 -0.55 -6.16 4.91
CA ALA A 462 -1.36 -7.35 4.66
C ALA A 462 -0.62 -8.57 5.18
N ARG A 463 -1.29 -9.72 5.29
CA ARG A 463 -0.59 -10.98 5.59
C ARG A 463 0.49 -11.27 4.56
N GLY A 464 1.73 -11.40 5.03
CA GLY A 464 2.89 -11.74 4.24
C GLY A 464 3.20 -13.23 4.25
N GLN A 465 4.41 -13.55 3.80
CA GLN A 465 4.89 -14.93 3.64
C GLN A 465 4.90 -15.74 4.95
N GLU A 466 5.05 -15.10 6.10
CA GLU A 466 5.03 -15.76 7.41
C GLU A 466 3.71 -16.50 7.71
N TYR A 467 2.60 -16.06 7.10
CA TYR A 467 1.29 -16.69 7.25
C TYR A 467 1.05 -17.85 6.28
N GLU A 468 1.90 -18.05 5.24
CA GLU A 468 1.80 -19.19 4.35
C GLU A 468 2.09 -20.50 5.07
N GLY A 469 1.40 -21.58 4.67
CA GLY A 469 1.51 -22.89 5.33
C GLY A 469 0.65 -23.07 6.57
N GLY A 470 -0.22 -22.08 6.89
CA GLY A 470 -1.13 -22.14 8.03
C GLY A 470 -2.39 -21.35 7.76
N ALA A 471 -2.35 -20.05 7.98
CA ALA A 471 -3.51 -19.17 7.90
C ALA A 471 -3.86 -18.69 6.48
N LEU A 472 -2.99 -18.89 5.48
CA LEU A 472 -3.22 -18.45 4.11
C LEU A 472 -3.40 -19.59 3.13
N SER A 473 -4.43 -19.47 2.30
CA SER A 473 -4.58 -20.27 1.08
C SER A 473 -3.84 -19.62 -0.10
N PRO A 474 -3.50 -20.37 -1.15
CA PRO A 474 -2.86 -19.82 -2.36
C PRO A 474 -3.63 -18.63 -2.98
N SER A 475 -4.95 -18.61 -2.90
CA SER A 475 -5.78 -17.50 -3.42
C SER A 475 -5.46 -16.15 -2.77
N HIS A 476 -4.87 -16.10 -1.57
CA HIS A 476 -4.57 -14.82 -0.89
C HIS A 476 -3.71 -13.90 -1.76
N ALA A 477 -2.59 -14.37 -2.28
CA ALA A 477 -1.72 -13.57 -3.14
C ALA A 477 -2.38 -13.16 -4.46
N CYS A 478 -3.47 -13.84 -4.87
CA CYS A 478 -4.27 -13.49 -6.04
C CYS A 478 -5.29 -12.38 -5.76
N PHE A 479 -5.55 -12.04 -4.49
CA PHE A 479 -6.34 -10.85 -4.12
C PHE A 479 -5.50 -9.58 -4.08
N LEU A 480 -4.24 -9.67 -3.64
CA LEU A 480 -3.40 -8.50 -3.33
C LEU A 480 -3.26 -7.50 -4.48
N PRO A 481 -3.07 -7.88 -5.76
CA PRO A 481 -2.96 -6.94 -6.87
C PRO A 481 -4.19 -6.04 -7.04
N TYR A 482 -5.35 -6.56 -6.73
CA TYR A 482 -6.65 -5.91 -6.92
C TYR A 482 -7.19 -5.22 -5.66
N THR A 483 -6.47 -5.31 -4.56
CA THR A 483 -6.87 -4.80 -3.25
C THR A 483 -5.72 -4.04 -2.60
N ARG A 484 -4.87 -4.71 -1.79
CA ARG A 484 -3.77 -4.11 -1.02
C ARG A 484 -2.80 -3.30 -1.89
N LEU A 485 -2.40 -3.82 -3.05
CA LEU A 485 -1.43 -3.15 -3.92
C LEU A 485 -1.99 -1.91 -4.64
N LEU A 486 -3.30 -1.67 -4.61
CA LEU A 486 -3.89 -0.40 -5.06
C LEU A 486 -3.48 0.78 -4.15
N SER A 487 -2.96 0.50 -2.96
CA SER A 487 -2.41 1.49 -2.02
C SER A 487 -0.87 1.60 -2.06
N GLY A 488 -0.22 1.07 -3.11
CA GLY A 488 1.24 1.10 -3.28
C GLY A 488 1.93 -0.22 -2.96
N GLY A 489 3.26 -0.22 -3.06
CA GLY A 489 4.10 -1.39 -2.86
C GLY A 489 3.95 -2.05 -1.50
N MET A 490 4.35 -3.33 -1.42
CA MET A 490 4.25 -4.14 -0.20
C MET A 490 5.50 -5.00 -0.03
N ASP A 491 6.14 -4.94 1.14
CA ASP A 491 7.10 -5.97 1.53
C ASP A 491 6.34 -7.23 1.96
N TYR A 492 6.38 -8.24 1.09
CA TYR A 492 5.73 -9.54 1.28
C TYR A 492 6.68 -10.56 1.91
N THR A 493 7.95 -10.19 2.09
CA THR A 493 9.04 -11.08 2.52
C THR A 493 9.18 -12.33 1.63
N PRO A 494 9.27 -12.19 0.28
CA PRO A 494 9.31 -13.34 -0.63
C PRO A 494 10.65 -14.06 -0.62
N GLY A 495 10.71 -15.21 -1.32
CA GLY A 495 11.96 -15.92 -1.58
C GLY A 495 12.28 -17.04 -0.62
N ILE A 496 11.32 -17.50 0.18
CA ILE A 496 11.50 -18.71 0.99
C ILE A 496 11.47 -19.93 0.06
N LEU A 497 12.64 -20.50 -0.23
CA LEU A 497 12.79 -21.65 -1.12
C LEU A 497 12.83 -22.98 -0.35
N ASP A 498 13.10 -22.97 0.95
CA ASP A 498 12.96 -24.13 1.83
C ASP A 498 11.49 -24.31 2.23
N LEU A 499 10.70 -24.84 1.30
CA LEU A 499 9.24 -24.93 1.41
C LEU A 499 8.74 -25.96 2.44
N GLU A 500 9.61 -26.83 2.91
CA GLU A 500 9.34 -27.89 3.91
C GLU A 500 10.33 -27.73 5.08
N ASN A 501 10.27 -26.60 5.77
CA ASN A 501 11.16 -26.35 6.91
C ASN A 501 10.65 -27.01 8.22
N SER A 502 11.46 -26.92 9.28
CA SER A 502 11.20 -27.57 10.58
C SER A 502 9.93 -27.10 11.29
N VAL A 503 9.39 -25.92 10.94
CA VAL A 503 8.24 -25.31 11.61
C VAL A 503 6.94 -25.56 10.85
N LYS A 504 6.99 -25.45 9.51
CA LYS A 504 5.79 -25.58 8.68
C LYS A 504 6.12 -25.94 7.23
N ARG A 505 5.10 -26.43 6.55
CA ARG A 505 5.10 -26.59 5.11
C ARG A 505 4.42 -25.36 4.47
N MET A 506 5.11 -24.70 3.58
CA MET A 506 4.58 -23.51 2.87
C MET A 506 3.45 -23.91 1.89
N SER A 507 2.45 -23.08 1.72
CA SER A 507 1.31 -23.33 0.79
C SER A 507 1.60 -22.80 -0.62
N THR A 508 2.73 -23.17 -1.20
CA THR A 508 3.23 -22.60 -2.46
C THR A 508 4.09 -23.60 -3.23
N THR A 509 4.39 -23.31 -4.49
CA THR A 509 5.41 -24.01 -5.28
C THR A 509 6.68 -23.17 -5.40
N LEU A 510 7.79 -23.80 -5.78
CA LEU A 510 9.07 -23.11 -5.99
C LEU A 510 8.98 -22.06 -7.11
N ALA A 511 8.29 -22.37 -8.22
CA ALA A 511 8.09 -21.40 -9.31
C ALA A 511 7.30 -20.16 -8.88
N ARG A 512 6.32 -20.34 -7.98
CA ARG A 512 5.54 -19.23 -7.42
C ARG A 512 6.39 -18.33 -6.53
N GLN A 513 7.34 -18.87 -5.76
CA GLN A 513 8.26 -18.07 -4.96
C GLN A 513 9.08 -17.10 -5.81
N LEU A 514 9.50 -17.55 -7.01
CA LEU A 514 10.18 -16.68 -7.97
C LEU A 514 9.20 -15.60 -8.53
N ALA A 515 7.95 -16.00 -8.79
CA ALA A 515 6.94 -15.09 -9.32
C ALA A 515 6.58 -13.93 -8.37
N TYR A 516 6.69 -14.11 -7.06
CA TYR A 516 6.37 -13.08 -6.09
C TYR A 516 7.21 -11.82 -6.24
N PHE A 517 8.48 -11.93 -6.63
CA PHE A 517 9.35 -10.78 -6.90
C PHE A 517 8.87 -9.90 -8.06
N ILE A 518 7.93 -10.39 -8.86
CA ILE A 518 7.35 -9.66 -9.99
C ILE A 518 5.90 -9.27 -9.71
N THR A 519 5.11 -10.19 -9.17
CA THR A 519 3.66 -10.00 -8.96
C THR A 519 3.35 -9.08 -7.78
N ILE A 520 4.22 -9.06 -6.76
CA ILE A 520 4.09 -8.21 -5.57
C ILE A 520 5.25 -7.23 -5.57
N TYR A 521 4.96 -5.96 -5.90
CA TYR A 521 5.97 -4.91 -5.98
C TYR A 521 6.34 -4.39 -4.59
N SER A 522 7.65 -4.17 -4.38
CA SER A 522 8.19 -3.42 -3.25
C SER A 522 9.43 -2.62 -3.68
N GLY A 523 9.57 -1.39 -3.19
CA GLY A 523 10.78 -0.58 -3.39
C GLY A 523 11.92 -0.99 -2.44
N MET A 524 11.60 -1.74 -1.38
CA MET A 524 12.54 -2.34 -0.47
C MET A 524 12.05 -3.78 -0.21
N THR A 525 12.76 -4.77 -0.78
CA THR A 525 12.29 -6.14 -0.89
C THR A 525 13.21 -7.09 -0.13
N MET A 526 12.65 -7.79 0.85
CA MET A 526 13.39 -8.85 1.54
C MET A 526 13.53 -10.09 0.65
N VAL A 527 14.69 -10.74 0.68
CA VAL A 527 14.97 -12.08 0.17
C VAL A 527 15.08 -12.96 1.42
N ALA A 528 13.97 -13.60 1.78
CA ALA A 528 13.69 -13.93 3.18
C ALA A 528 14.38 -15.20 3.71
N ASP A 529 14.77 -16.16 2.85
CA ASP A 529 15.36 -17.42 3.31
C ASP A 529 16.81 -17.25 3.78
N ARG A 530 17.32 -18.29 4.42
CA ARG A 530 18.70 -18.35 4.93
C ARG A 530 19.70 -18.44 3.77
N PRO A 531 20.86 -17.77 3.83
CA PRO A 531 21.80 -17.68 2.73
C PRO A 531 22.24 -19.04 2.14
N PHE A 532 22.49 -20.06 2.99
CA PHE A 532 22.93 -21.37 2.52
C PHE A 532 21.88 -22.09 1.66
N ILE A 533 20.59 -21.78 1.82
CA ILE A 533 19.52 -22.31 0.97
C ILE A 533 19.72 -21.84 -0.47
N TYR A 534 20.09 -20.60 -0.66
CA TYR A 534 20.38 -20.02 -1.98
C TYR A 534 21.71 -20.49 -2.54
N GLU A 535 22.75 -20.54 -1.72
CA GLU A 535 24.11 -20.88 -2.14
C GLU A 535 24.24 -22.37 -2.51
N GLU A 536 23.60 -23.27 -1.74
CA GLU A 536 23.84 -24.70 -1.84
C GLU A 536 22.69 -25.48 -2.46
N ARG A 537 21.43 -25.11 -2.16
CA ARG A 537 20.27 -25.91 -2.60
C ARG A 537 19.61 -25.38 -3.87
N PHE A 538 19.53 -24.06 -4.05
CA PHE A 538 18.81 -23.42 -5.14
C PHE A 538 19.60 -22.31 -5.83
N PRO A 539 20.88 -22.52 -6.20
CA PRO A 539 21.71 -21.46 -6.79
C PRO A 539 21.19 -20.98 -8.15
N GLU A 540 20.55 -21.85 -8.94
CA GLU A 540 20.00 -21.49 -10.24
C GLU A 540 18.74 -20.63 -10.14
N GLU A 541 17.86 -20.96 -9.20
CA GLU A 541 16.65 -20.18 -8.90
C GLU A 541 17.01 -18.83 -8.30
N PHE A 542 18.06 -18.81 -7.48
CA PHE A 542 18.55 -17.59 -6.87
C PHE A 542 19.10 -16.60 -7.90
N GLU A 543 19.75 -17.03 -8.95
CA GLU A 543 20.20 -16.16 -10.05
C GLU A 543 19.02 -15.39 -10.69
N PHE A 544 17.83 -15.99 -10.70
CA PHE A 544 16.63 -15.27 -11.12
C PHE A 544 16.23 -14.21 -10.10
N ILE A 545 16.15 -14.54 -8.82
CA ILE A 545 15.83 -13.60 -7.72
C ILE A 545 16.80 -12.41 -7.73
N LYS A 546 18.08 -12.68 -7.87
CA LYS A 546 19.14 -11.67 -7.97
C LYS A 546 18.90 -10.71 -9.14
N ALA A 547 18.48 -11.24 -10.29
CA ALA A 547 18.33 -10.47 -11.52
C ALA A 547 17.08 -9.56 -11.55
N VAL A 548 16.00 -9.90 -10.83
CA VAL A 548 14.77 -9.08 -10.82
C VAL A 548 15.06 -7.74 -10.16
N PRO A 549 14.82 -6.58 -10.82
CA PRO A 549 15.04 -5.28 -10.21
C PRO A 549 13.96 -4.93 -9.17
N THR A 550 14.22 -3.90 -8.37
CA THR A 550 13.27 -3.29 -7.42
C THR A 550 12.74 -1.94 -7.91
N ASN A 551 13.04 -1.57 -9.15
CA ASN A 551 12.61 -0.31 -9.77
C ASN A 551 12.27 -0.54 -11.24
N PHE A 552 11.04 -0.20 -11.64
CA PHE A 552 10.54 -0.51 -12.97
C PHE A 552 10.17 0.75 -13.76
N GLU A 553 10.39 0.70 -15.07
CA GLU A 553 9.94 1.75 -15.99
C GLU A 553 8.46 1.63 -16.28
N LYS A 554 7.98 0.39 -16.49
CA LYS A 554 6.60 0.11 -16.90
C LYS A 554 6.10 -1.20 -16.31
N THR A 555 4.83 -1.20 -15.94
CA THR A 555 4.08 -2.38 -15.49
C THR A 555 2.86 -2.56 -16.38
N ILE A 556 2.65 -3.77 -16.90
CA ILE A 556 1.53 -4.14 -17.76
C ILE A 556 0.86 -5.39 -17.18
N PRO A 557 -0.35 -5.31 -16.64
CA PRO A 557 -1.13 -6.49 -16.28
C PRO A 557 -1.56 -7.20 -17.57
N LEU A 558 -1.29 -8.51 -17.65
CA LEU A 558 -1.50 -9.28 -18.88
C LEU A 558 -2.75 -10.16 -18.81
N ALA A 559 -3.00 -10.78 -17.65
CA ALA A 559 -4.15 -11.64 -17.44
C ALA A 559 -4.48 -11.72 -15.94
N GLY A 560 -5.75 -11.91 -15.59
CA GLY A 560 -6.11 -12.06 -14.18
C GLY A 560 -7.58 -11.92 -13.86
N GLU A 561 -7.96 -12.49 -12.70
CA GLU A 561 -9.27 -12.37 -12.08
C GLU A 561 -9.09 -12.32 -10.56
N ILE A 562 -9.89 -11.50 -9.88
CA ILE A 562 -9.73 -11.21 -8.45
C ILE A 562 -9.85 -12.48 -7.59
N GLY A 563 -8.77 -12.81 -6.87
CA GLY A 563 -8.71 -13.97 -6.00
C GLY A 563 -8.47 -15.30 -6.72
N GLU A 564 -8.34 -15.30 -8.05
CA GLU A 564 -8.12 -16.51 -8.83
C GLU A 564 -6.70 -16.58 -9.39
N TYR A 565 -6.26 -15.55 -10.10
CA TYR A 565 -4.90 -15.50 -10.66
C TYR A 565 -4.52 -14.08 -11.05
N PHE A 566 -3.22 -13.85 -11.21
CA PHE A 566 -2.68 -12.59 -11.70
C PHE A 566 -1.39 -12.82 -12.49
N VAL A 567 -1.29 -12.19 -13.64
CA VAL A 567 -0.12 -12.23 -14.52
C VAL A 567 0.26 -10.81 -14.92
N VAL A 568 1.52 -10.46 -14.76
CA VAL A 568 2.03 -9.11 -15.00
C VAL A 568 3.40 -9.14 -15.67
N ALA A 569 3.64 -8.21 -16.60
CA ALA A 569 4.95 -7.91 -17.16
C ALA A 569 5.47 -6.58 -16.62
N ARG A 570 6.77 -6.54 -16.28
CA ARG A 570 7.46 -5.35 -15.79
C ARG A 570 8.73 -5.12 -16.56
N LYS A 571 8.93 -3.90 -17.07
CA LYS A 571 10.18 -3.47 -17.70
C LYS A 571 11.12 -2.92 -16.65
N ASP A 572 12.36 -3.38 -16.66
CA ASP A 572 13.43 -2.79 -15.86
C ASP A 572 13.62 -1.31 -16.21
N ARG A 573 13.90 -0.49 -15.21
CA ARG A 573 14.12 0.95 -15.41
C ARG A 573 15.48 1.28 -16.01
N ASP A 574 16.48 0.45 -15.72
CA ASP A 574 17.88 0.70 -16.05
C ASP A 574 18.38 -0.14 -17.23
N SER A 575 17.51 -1.02 -17.76
CA SER A 575 17.82 -1.85 -18.94
C SER A 575 16.58 -2.06 -19.82
N ASN A 576 16.74 -2.78 -20.93
CA ASN A 576 15.63 -3.18 -21.78
C ASN A 576 15.08 -4.59 -21.43
N ASP A 577 15.48 -5.13 -20.30
CA ASP A 577 14.99 -6.43 -19.83
C ASP A 577 13.54 -6.31 -19.35
N TRP A 578 12.79 -7.39 -19.58
CA TRP A 578 11.43 -7.54 -19.07
C TRP A 578 11.33 -8.75 -18.16
N TYR A 579 10.44 -8.66 -17.20
CA TYR A 579 10.15 -9.72 -16.25
C TYR A 579 8.65 -10.01 -16.26
N ILE A 580 8.25 -11.29 -16.39
CA ILE A 580 6.84 -11.69 -16.35
C ILE A 580 6.64 -12.63 -15.18
N GLY A 581 5.69 -12.32 -14.29
CA GLY A 581 5.31 -13.18 -13.17
C GLY A 581 3.84 -13.56 -13.26
N GLY A 582 3.54 -14.80 -12.88
CA GLY A 582 2.18 -15.29 -12.77
C GLY A 582 1.97 -16.13 -11.53
N VAL A 583 0.85 -15.92 -10.83
CA VAL A 583 0.42 -16.71 -9.65
C VAL A 583 -1.03 -17.13 -9.82
N THR A 584 -1.39 -18.32 -9.28
CA THR A 584 -2.74 -18.87 -9.35
C THR A 584 -3.23 -19.35 -7.97
N ASP A 585 -4.54 -19.42 -7.80
CA ASP A 585 -5.19 -20.03 -6.64
C ASP A 585 -4.98 -21.57 -6.60
N GLU A 586 -5.85 -22.30 -5.94
CA GLU A 586 -5.83 -23.75 -5.84
C GLU A 586 -6.15 -24.48 -7.15
N THR A 587 -6.37 -23.72 -8.24
CA THR A 587 -6.73 -24.25 -9.57
C THR A 587 -5.57 -24.11 -10.53
N ALA A 588 -5.22 -25.20 -11.22
CA ALA A 588 -4.20 -25.18 -12.26
C ALA A 588 -4.66 -24.36 -13.47
N ARG A 589 -3.73 -23.61 -14.09
CA ARG A 589 -4.02 -22.78 -15.28
C ARG A 589 -2.90 -22.88 -16.31
N ARG A 590 -3.30 -22.75 -17.59
CA ARG A 590 -2.38 -22.45 -18.69
C ARG A 590 -2.70 -21.09 -19.25
N ILE A 591 -1.69 -20.25 -19.36
CA ILE A 591 -1.82 -18.87 -19.81
C ILE A 591 -1.06 -18.72 -21.12
N HIS A 592 -1.74 -18.19 -22.13
CA HIS A 592 -1.12 -17.80 -23.40
C HIS A 592 -0.83 -16.30 -23.38
N ILE A 593 0.42 -15.91 -23.55
CA ILE A 593 0.90 -14.51 -23.48
C ILE A 593 1.49 -14.10 -24.82
N GLY A 594 0.90 -13.10 -25.47
CA GLY A 594 1.53 -12.40 -26.58
C GLY A 594 2.65 -11.48 -26.11
N LEU A 595 3.74 -11.42 -26.85
CA LEU A 595 4.90 -10.58 -26.50
C LEU A 595 4.93 -9.24 -27.28
N ASP A 596 3.81 -8.78 -27.77
CA ASP A 596 3.63 -7.56 -28.57
C ASP A 596 4.00 -6.25 -27.82
N PHE A 597 4.10 -6.32 -26.50
CA PHE A 597 4.58 -5.23 -25.65
C PHE A 597 6.11 -5.02 -25.70
N LEU A 598 6.86 -6.00 -26.24
CA LEU A 598 8.32 -5.88 -26.39
C LEU A 598 8.70 -4.87 -27.46
N GLU A 599 9.83 -4.22 -27.28
CA GLU A 599 10.47 -3.44 -28.32
C GLU A 599 11.01 -4.35 -29.47
N ASN A 600 11.33 -3.72 -30.60
CA ASN A 600 11.95 -4.47 -31.70
C ASN A 600 13.31 -5.02 -31.27
N GLY A 601 13.60 -6.25 -31.65
CA GLY A 601 14.83 -6.94 -31.30
C GLY A 601 14.58 -8.38 -30.88
N ALA A 602 15.64 -9.05 -30.51
CA ALA A 602 15.60 -10.40 -30.00
C ALA A 602 15.84 -10.42 -28.50
N TYR A 603 15.20 -11.34 -27.82
CA TYR A 603 15.35 -11.54 -26.39
C TYR A 603 15.71 -13.00 -26.11
N GLU A 604 16.64 -13.21 -25.18
CA GLU A 604 16.84 -14.50 -24.54
C GLU A 604 15.84 -14.61 -23.39
N SER A 605 14.91 -15.57 -23.48
CA SER A 605 13.97 -15.85 -22.41
C SER A 605 14.51 -16.96 -21.50
N THR A 606 14.55 -16.70 -20.20
CA THR A 606 14.71 -17.73 -19.15
C THR A 606 13.37 -17.89 -18.45
N ILE A 607 12.81 -19.08 -18.54
CA ILE A 607 11.44 -19.38 -18.11
C ILE A 607 11.50 -20.42 -16.99
N TYR A 608 10.88 -20.13 -15.86
CA TYR A 608 10.61 -21.03 -14.75
C TYR A 608 9.11 -21.24 -14.63
N THR A 609 8.64 -22.48 -14.78
CA THR A 609 7.23 -22.85 -14.62
C THR A 609 7.10 -24.03 -13.69
N ASP A 610 5.94 -24.22 -13.12
CA ASP A 610 5.63 -25.48 -12.45
C ASP A 610 5.70 -26.65 -13.44
N SER A 611 6.16 -27.81 -12.95
CA SER A 611 6.02 -29.07 -13.68
C SER A 611 4.56 -29.55 -13.67
N ASN A 612 4.19 -30.42 -14.62
CA ASN A 612 2.79 -30.90 -14.75
C ASN A 612 2.27 -31.62 -13.49
N ASN A 613 3.15 -32.16 -12.66
CA ASN A 613 2.83 -32.84 -11.41
C ASN A 613 3.13 -31.98 -10.17
N ALA A 614 3.49 -30.73 -10.33
CA ALA A 614 3.66 -29.81 -9.21
C ALA A 614 2.32 -29.54 -8.51
N HIS A 615 2.38 -29.31 -7.21
CA HIS A 615 1.21 -28.99 -6.40
C HIS A 615 1.65 -28.37 -5.07
N TYR A 616 0.96 -27.34 -4.61
CA TYR A 616 1.33 -26.59 -3.39
C TYR A 616 1.31 -27.42 -2.10
N ARG A 617 0.73 -28.63 -2.11
CA ARG A 617 0.72 -29.56 -0.96
C ARG A 617 1.62 -30.76 -1.16
N ASP A 618 1.59 -31.36 -2.34
CA ASP A 618 2.12 -32.72 -2.53
C ASP A 618 3.45 -32.78 -3.28
N ASN A 619 3.71 -31.78 -4.13
CA ASN A 619 4.95 -31.67 -4.91
C ASN A 619 5.34 -30.22 -5.15
N GLN A 620 5.85 -29.55 -4.13
CA GLN A 620 6.14 -28.11 -4.14
C GLN A 620 7.39 -27.76 -4.96
N PHE A 621 8.34 -28.68 -5.07
CA PHE A 621 9.62 -28.49 -5.76
C PHE A 621 9.58 -28.86 -7.25
N GLY A 622 8.40 -29.22 -7.76
CA GLY A 622 8.23 -29.55 -9.17
C GLY A 622 8.35 -28.32 -10.06
N ILE A 623 9.55 -27.97 -10.48
CA ILE A 623 9.85 -26.82 -11.34
C ILE A 623 10.49 -27.26 -12.65
N MET A 624 10.22 -26.54 -13.74
CA MET A 624 10.86 -26.70 -15.04
C MET A 624 11.53 -25.39 -15.44
N LYS A 625 12.77 -25.51 -15.95
CA LYS A 625 13.52 -24.38 -16.51
C LYS A 625 13.68 -24.55 -18.02
N GLN A 626 13.38 -23.51 -18.77
CA GLN A 626 13.51 -23.48 -20.22
C GLN A 626 14.20 -22.19 -20.67
N ARG A 627 15.02 -22.28 -21.70
CA ARG A 627 15.58 -21.11 -22.40
C ARG A 627 15.19 -21.17 -23.87
N LYS A 628 14.79 -20.04 -24.42
CA LYS A 628 14.52 -19.89 -25.86
C LYS A 628 14.72 -18.45 -26.31
N ARG A 629 15.01 -18.26 -27.59
CA ARG A 629 15.04 -16.95 -28.21
C ARG A 629 13.62 -16.55 -28.63
N VAL A 630 13.22 -15.32 -28.33
CA VAL A 630 11.89 -14.79 -28.65
C VAL A 630 11.99 -13.34 -29.11
N GLY A 631 10.93 -12.85 -29.75
CA GLY A 631 10.74 -11.45 -30.16
C GLY A 631 9.29 -11.03 -29.98
N LYS A 632 8.97 -9.81 -30.33
CA LYS A 632 7.63 -9.21 -30.10
C LYS A 632 6.46 -9.93 -30.80
N ASN A 633 6.71 -10.72 -31.83
CA ASN A 633 5.67 -11.45 -32.56
C ASN A 633 5.48 -12.87 -32.03
N ASP A 634 6.22 -13.27 -31.02
CA ASP A 634 6.14 -14.58 -30.41
C ASP A 634 5.13 -14.62 -29.27
N ASN A 635 4.81 -15.85 -28.85
CA ASN A 635 3.93 -16.11 -27.73
C ASN A 635 4.60 -17.07 -26.74
N LEU A 636 4.18 -16.99 -25.47
CA LEU A 636 4.55 -17.93 -24.42
C LEU A 636 3.31 -18.68 -23.95
N ASP A 637 3.42 -20.02 -23.87
CA ASP A 637 2.44 -20.88 -23.19
C ASP A 637 3.00 -21.32 -21.87
N LEU A 638 2.44 -20.80 -20.75
CA LEU A 638 2.97 -20.96 -19.41
C LEU A 638 1.97 -21.70 -18.52
N TYR A 639 2.47 -22.69 -17.79
CA TYR A 639 1.67 -23.50 -16.89
C TYR A 639 1.89 -23.09 -15.44
N MET A 640 0.81 -23.02 -14.69
CA MET A 640 0.77 -22.88 -13.24
C MET A 640 0.02 -24.06 -12.65
N ALA A 641 0.66 -24.80 -11.75
CA ALA A 641 0.04 -25.87 -10.99
C ALA A 641 -0.92 -25.30 -9.92
N PRO A 642 -1.76 -26.13 -9.26
CA PRO A 642 -2.54 -25.65 -8.12
C PRO A 642 -1.66 -24.99 -7.07
N GLY A 643 -1.98 -23.76 -6.68
CA GLY A 643 -1.18 -22.94 -5.76
C GLY A 643 0.19 -22.56 -6.28
N GLY A 644 0.38 -22.62 -7.57
CA GLY A 644 1.67 -22.44 -8.22
C GLY A 644 1.81 -21.11 -8.96
N GLY A 645 2.83 -21.06 -9.82
CA GLY A 645 3.17 -19.88 -10.58
C GLY A 645 4.17 -20.11 -11.69
N PHE A 646 4.60 -19.02 -12.29
CA PHE A 646 5.74 -18.98 -13.21
C PHE A 646 6.46 -17.65 -13.13
N ALA A 647 7.74 -17.66 -13.52
CA ALA A 647 8.59 -16.49 -13.60
C ALA A 647 9.42 -16.51 -14.87
N VAL A 648 9.49 -15.40 -15.59
CA VAL A 648 10.19 -15.26 -16.86
C VAL A 648 11.06 -14.04 -16.84
N ARG A 649 12.32 -14.16 -17.25
CA ARG A 649 13.18 -13.04 -17.64
C ARG A 649 13.31 -13.02 -19.15
N LEU A 650 13.13 -11.86 -19.76
CA LEU A 650 13.35 -11.57 -21.17
C LEU A 650 14.52 -10.60 -21.25
N LYS A 651 15.73 -11.12 -21.48
CA LYS A 651 16.94 -10.32 -21.60
C LYS A 651 17.13 -9.91 -23.05
N GLN A 652 17.16 -8.60 -23.33
CA GLN A 652 17.42 -8.12 -24.69
C GLN A 652 18.84 -8.51 -25.12
N ILE A 653 18.96 -9.09 -26.30
CA ILE A 653 20.24 -9.45 -26.92
C ILE A 653 20.47 -8.56 -28.16
N GLN A 654 21.68 -8.12 -28.30
CA GLN A 654 22.14 -7.28 -29.44
C GLN A 654 22.07 -8.02 -30.76
#